data_947e5a21df416d204b17b825a30837d0
#
_entry.id   947e5a21df416d204b17b825a30837d0
#
_cell.length_a   1.000
_cell.length_b   1.000
_cell.length_c   1.000
_cell.angle_alpha   90.00
_cell.angle_beta   90.00
_cell.angle_gamma   90.00
#
_symmetry.space_group_name_H-M   'P 1'
#
loop_
_entity.id
_entity.type
_entity.pdbx_description
1 polymer ?
#
loop_
_entity_poly.entity_id
_entity_poly.type
_entity_poly.pdbx_seq_one_letter_code
_entity_poly.pdbx_strand_id
1 'polypeptide(L)'
;MFHGAITAWEAGASGAGTTIAIVDSGIDTANSEFAGRISSASADVAGSRGVRNTGDDHGTQVALVAAAARNDYGVMGIAWGATVQMLRADTPGTCASADGCTFSDTNIAEGIDAAVGAGARVVNLSLGGEAADTNLRAAVARATSAGLIVVVSAGNDGQSTDPAIDPNNPDPFAVSLLQAGGGNVIIVGSVSSAGLVSDFSNRAGSSASSFLMAQGETICCVYEGSQIRVVDGFRTAVNGTSFAAPQVSGAVALLAQAFPNLTGAQIVSLLLSTAREGGAIGTDPIYGRGILDIARAFSPQGSTGLAGTSVAVSLDSVAGTTSGAMGDAVSGASLGTVMLDGYGRAYALDLGRGLRFGQARQPLLEALRAGARPTGFEAGDVSLAFSVDRRFGAVPLRLAPGEREQARVLASTLVTRIGNARELALGWNTSSDALAARLQKRREAQFLVAGTANGMFERPELGFAARQRFGGMGVTVSGGRSLVWRPEALRDRREDRLARLGVALDGHGGDALDWRLGLGLMREERTVLGARFADALGGGGATTGTIEPGVTWRPMRGWHVGATGSLGFTRVAGTSVAPGGSRLVSSSWAFDVARDGALIEGDRLGLRLSQPLRVESGGLALNLPVAWDYATQTARFGRVPLSLAPKGRELDAEVAWSARLWDGAFSASLFWRRDPGHFAAAPDDAGGAVRWTAGF
;
A
#
# COMPACT_ATOMS: atom_id res chain seq x y z
N MET A 1 25.23 -2.87 11.28
CA MET A 1 25.76 -4.10 10.65
C MET A 1 25.79 -3.91 9.15
N PHE A 2 26.93 -4.20 8.53
CA PHE A 2 27.25 -3.80 7.15
C PHE A 2 26.28 -4.37 6.10
N HIS A 3 25.86 -5.61 6.22
CA HIS A 3 24.99 -6.30 5.25
C HIS A 3 23.49 -6.28 5.60
N GLY A 4 23.05 -5.58 6.63
CA GLY A 4 21.65 -5.49 7.00
C GLY A 4 21.01 -6.78 7.56
N ALA A 5 21.80 -7.71 8.11
CA ALA A 5 21.30 -8.98 8.67
C ALA A 5 20.28 -8.81 9.81
N ILE A 6 20.29 -7.65 10.50
CA ILE A 6 19.32 -7.31 11.56
C ILE A 6 17.88 -7.44 11.05
N THR A 7 17.60 -6.98 9.84
CA THR A 7 16.24 -7.05 9.24
C THR A 7 15.75 -8.51 9.14
N ALA A 8 16.64 -9.43 8.75
CA ALA A 8 16.30 -10.85 8.70
C ALA A 8 16.06 -11.43 10.11
N TRP A 9 16.89 -11.06 11.07
CA TRP A 9 16.76 -11.53 12.47
C TRP A 9 15.49 -10.99 13.14
N GLU A 10 15.13 -9.74 12.91
CA GLU A 10 13.87 -9.15 13.38
C GLU A 10 12.64 -9.83 12.76
N ALA A 11 12.79 -10.32 11.51
CA ALA A 11 11.77 -11.14 10.85
C ALA A 11 11.74 -12.61 11.35
N GLY A 12 12.60 -12.98 12.33
CA GLY A 12 12.68 -14.32 12.93
C GLY A 12 13.59 -15.30 12.18
N ALA A 13 14.32 -14.86 11.16
CA ALA A 13 15.27 -15.70 10.45
C ALA A 13 16.61 -15.77 11.20
N SER A 14 17.07 -16.97 11.50
CA SER A 14 18.36 -17.23 12.16
C SER A 14 19.21 -18.25 11.42
N GLY A 15 18.68 -18.86 10.36
CA GLY A 15 19.24 -20.03 9.69
C GLY A 15 18.86 -21.36 10.33
N ALA A 16 18.02 -21.38 11.38
CA ALA A 16 17.60 -22.60 12.05
C ALA A 16 16.94 -23.60 11.09
N GLY A 17 17.28 -24.87 11.21
CA GLY A 17 16.83 -25.94 10.31
C GLY A 17 17.53 -25.96 8.96
N THR A 18 18.50 -25.06 8.71
CA THR A 18 19.32 -25.05 7.49
C THR A 18 20.74 -25.48 7.81
N THR A 19 21.33 -26.34 6.96
CA THR A 19 22.72 -26.76 7.06
C THR A 19 23.59 -25.99 6.09
N ILE A 20 24.66 -25.38 6.59
CA ILE A 20 25.75 -24.78 5.83
C ILE A 20 26.90 -25.82 5.83
N ALA A 21 27.20 -26.38 4.67
CA ALA A 21 28.38 -27.20 4.51
C ALA A 21 29.61 -26.31 4.27
N ILE A 22 30.73 -26.60 4.89
CA ILE A 22 32.01 -25.91 4.75
C ILE A 22 33.06 -26.95 4.39
N VAL A 23 33.62 -26.84 3.18
CA VAL A 23 34.74 -27.66 2.73
C VAL A 23 36.00 -26.86 2.97
N ASP A 24 36.81 -27.25 3.97
CA ASP A 24 37.92 -26.43 4.46
C ASP A 24 38.91 -27.27 5.26
N SER A 25 39.83 -26.65 6.00
CA SER A 25 40.88 -27.29 6.80
C SER A 25 40.39 -27.97 8.10
N GLY A 26 39.11 -27.83 8.46
CA GLY A 26 38.53 -28.41 9.67
C GLY A 26 37.93 -27.41 10.63
N ILE A 27 37.38 -27.85 11.76
CA ILE A 27 36.69 -27.01 12.75
C ILE A 27 37.10 -27.40 14.17
N ASP A 28 37.29 -26.44 15.07
CA ASP A 28 37.39 -26.69 16.49
C ASP A 28 36.03 -27.03 17.09
N THR A 29 35.78 -28.32 17.29
CA THR A 29 34.54 -28.86 17.84
C THR A 29 34.32 -28.50 19.31
N ALA A 30 35.35 -28.04 20.02
CA ALA A 30 35.24 -27.58 21.41
C ALA A 30 34.87 -26.10 21.53
N ASN A 31 34.86 -25.35 20.43
CA ASN A 31 34.51 -23.95 20.45
C ASN A 31 33.00 -23.75 20.81
N SER A 32 32.76 -23.00 21.88
CA SER A 32 31.41 -22.79 22.43
C SER A 32 30.43 -22.12 21.47
N GLU A 33 30.94 -21.39 20.46
CA GLU A 33 30.11 -20.74 19.42
C GLU A 33 29.35 -21.75 18.54
N PHE A 34 29.78 -23.02 18.54
CA PHE A 34 29.13 -24.10 17.77
C PHE A 34 28.38 -25.11 18.64
N ALA A 35 28.27 -24.90 19.94
CA ALA A 35 27.68 -25.87 20.86
C ALA A 35 26.30 -26.39 20.36
N GLY A 36 26.22 -27.73 20.15
CA GLY A 36 25.00 -28.40 19.68
C GLY A 36 24.61 -28.12 18.21
N ARG A 37 25.45 -27.44 17.41
CA ARG A 37 25.15 -27.07 16.02
C ARG A 37 26.17 -27.56 14.99
N ILE A 38 27.09 -28.44 15.35
CA ILE A 38 27.92 -29.18 14.41
C ILE A 38 27.13 -30.42 13.96
N SER A 39 26.97 -30.60 12.67
CA SER A 39 26.29 -31.77 12.10
C SER A 39 27.03 -33.07 12.41
N SER A 40 26.30 -34.11 12.74
CA SER A 40 26.86 -35.47 12.87
C SER A 40 27.38 -36.06 11.54
N ALA A 41 26.99 -35.44 10.42
CA ALA A 41 27.49 -35.75 9.08
C ALA A 41 28.80 -35.02 8.72
N SER A 42 29.38 -34.27 9.67
CA SER A 42 30.73 -33.69 9.48
C SER A 42 31.78 -34.79 9.44
N ALA A 43 32.73 -34.70 8.50
CA ALA A 43 33.72 -35.76 8.25
C ALA A 43 35.07 -35.19 7.79
N ASP A 44 36.15 -35.96 7.97
CA ASP A 44 37.42 -35.81 7.26
C ASP A 44 37.31 -36.60 5.93
N VAL A 45 37.12 -35.86 4.82
CA VAL A 45 36.97 -36.45 3.47
C VAL A 45 38.30 -36.72 2.79
N ALA A 46 39.41 -36.30 3.39
CA ALA A 46 40.75 -36.54 2.91
C ALA A 46 41.49 -37.66 3.69
N GLY A 47 40.79 -38.29 4.68
CA GLY A 47 41.39 -39.31 5.51
C GLY A 47 40.49 -39.74 6.66
N SER A 48 41.10 -40.01 7.83
CA SER A 48 40.39 -40.47 9.05
C SER A 48 40.87 -39.74 10.32
N ARG A 49 41.31 -38.47 10.18
CA ARG A 49 41.90 -37.67 11.29
C ARG A 49 40.81 -37.00 12.17
N GLY A 50 39.54 -37.14 11.77
CA GLY A 50 38.44 -36.38 12.36
C GLY A 50 38.37 -34.93 11.84
N VAL A 51 37.32 -34.21 12.23
CA VAL A 51 37.03 -32.87 11.70
C VAL A 51 37.84 -31.75 12.37
N ARG A 52 38.47 -32.01 13.52
CA ARG A 52 39.33 -31.04 14.20
C ARG A 52 40.69 -30.96 13.54
N ASN A 53 41.14 -29.75 13.20
CA ASN A 53 42.51 -29.50 12.82
C ASN A 53 43.19 -28.69 13.92
N THR A 54 44.36 -29.17 14.38
CA THR A 54 45.15 -28.49 15.42
C THR A 54 46.31 -27.69 14.83
N GLY A 55 46.54 -27.79 13.53
CA GLY A 55 47.59 -27.07 12.80
C GLY A 55 47.10 -25.85 12.04
N ASP A 56 45.77 -25.68 11.92
CA ASP A 56 45.19 -24.58 11.21
C ASP A 56 43.77 -24.29 11.71
N ASP A 57 43.41 -23.02 11.85
CA ASP A 57 42.10 -22.52 12.33
C ASP A 57 41.24 -21.89 11.24
N HIS A 58 41.69 -21.92 9.97
CA HIS A 58 40.99 -21.22 8.87
C HIS A 58 39.53 -21.67 8.75
N GLY A 59 39.25 -22.97 8.67
CA GLY A 59 37.88 -23.46 8.57
C GLY A 59 37.03 -23.17 9.81
N THR A 60 37.63 -23.10 11.02
CA THR A 60 36.93 -22.64 12.23
C THR A 60 36.51 -21.18 12.09
N GLN A 61 37.41 -20.30 11.61
CA GLN A 61 37.12 -18.88 11.44
C GLN A 61 36.07 -18.63 10.35
N VAL A 62 36.10 -19.35 9.24
CA VAL A 62 35.09 -19.36 8.19
C VAL A 62 33.70 -19.74 8.76
N ALA A 63 33.67 -20.80 9.57
CA ALA A 63 32.45 -21.26 10.23
C ALA A 63 31.90 -20.24 11.24
N LEU A 64 32.76 -19.54 11.98
CA LEU A 64 32.33 -18.45 12.89
C LEU A 64 31.64 -17.31 12.15
N VAL A 65 32.19 -16.87 11.02
CA VAL A 65 31.59 -15.82 10.20
C VAL A 65 30.20 -16.22 9.68
N ALA A 66 30.04 -17.48 9.25
CA ALA A 66 28.77 -17.96 8.74
C ALA A 66 27.74 -18.15 9.88
N ALA A 67 28.11 -18.74 11.01
CA ALA A 67 27.17 -19.35 11.93
C ALA A 67 27.56 -19.33 13.44
N ALA A 68 28.42 -18.44 13.89
CA ALA A 68 28.70 -18.29 15.34
C ALA A 68 27.41 -17.98 16.10
N ALA A 69 27.25 -18.50 17.30
CA ALA A 69 26.01 -18.40 18.07
C ALA A 69 25.65 -16.98 18.48
N ARG A 70 24.38 -16.74 18.71
CA ARG A 70 23.88 -15.59 19.46
C ARG A 70 23.76 -15.96 20.94
N ASN A 71 24.81 -15.76 21.70
CA ASN A 71 24.93 -16.25 23.08
C ASN A 71 25.46 -15.20 24.06
N ASP A 72 25.39 -13.90 23.68
CA ASP A 72 25.87 -12.74 24.45
C ASP A 72 27.39 -12.77 24.74
N TYR A 73 28.13 -13.56 23.99
CA TYR A 73 29.57 -13.69 24.09
C TYR A 73 30.21 -13.73 22.69
N GLY A 74 31.44 -13.26 22.57
CA GLY A 74 32.28 -13.44 21.39
C GLY A 74 31.78 -12.72 20.14
N VAL A 75 31.56 -13.46 19.05
CA VAL A 75 31.09 -13.00 17.76
C VAL A 75 29.75 -13.66 17.41
N MET A 76 29.05 -13.06 16.49
CA MET A 76 27.78 -13.60 15.99
C MET A 76 27.86 -13.76 14.47
N GLY A 77 27.63 -14.97 13.99
CA GLY A 77 27.56 -15.29 12.57
C GLY A 77 26.28 -14.74 11.89
N ILE A 78 26.30 -14.62 10.58
CA ILE A 78 25.14 -14.14 9.80
C ILE A 78 23.92 -15.03 10.05
N ALA A 79 24.11 -16.37 10.02
CA ALA A 79 23.06 -17.36 10.27
C ALA A 79 23.31 -18.09 11.61
N TRP A 80 23.25 -17.36 12.71
CA TRP A 80 23.62 -17.80 14.05
C TRP A 80 22.85 -19.04 14.58
N GLY A 81 21.76 -19.41 13.95
CA GLY A 81 20.97 -20.62 14.26
C GLY A 81 21.19 -21.77 13.30
N ALA A 82 22.01 -21.62 12.25
CA ALA A 82 22.27 -22.66 11.27
C ALA A 82 23.12 -23.84 11.86
N THR A 83 22.93 -25.00 11.26
CA THR A 83 23.81 -26.17 11.53
C THR A 83 25.04 -26.08 10.62
N VAL A 84 26.22 -26.27 11.15
CA VAL A 84 27.47 -26.34 10.40
C VAL A 84 27.81 -27.80 10.12
N GLN A 85 27.99 -28.16 8.86
CA GLN A 85 28.58 -29.41 8.43
C GLN A 85 30.02 -29.14 7.97
N MET A 86 31.01 -29.52 8.77
CA MET A 86 32.40 -29.39 8.39
C MET A 86 32.87 -30.62 7.61
N LEU A 87 33.42 -30.37 6.44
CA LEU A 87 33.99 -31.37 5.54
C LEU A 87 35.47 -31.05 5.39
N ARG A 88 36.27 -31.65 6.27
CA ARG A 88 37.71 -31.45 6.31
C ARG A 88 38.36 -32.07 5.08
N ALA A 89 38.92 -31.24 4.17
CA ALA A 89 39.42 -31.65 2.88
C ALA A 89 40.93 -31.40 2.69
N ASP A 90 41.64 -30.85 3.70
CA ASP A 90 43.05 -30.56 3.61
C ASP A 90 43.86 -31.85 3.40
N THR A 91 44.84 -31.79 2.50
CA THR A 91 45.78 -32.89 2.25
C THR A 91 46.57 -33.16 3.55
N PRO A 92 46.62 -34.43 4.02
CA PRO A 92 47.28 -34.75 5.27
C PRO A 92 48.71 -34.26 5.35
N GLY A 93 49.04 -33.51 6.42
CA GLY A 93 50.39 -33.01 6.70
C GLY A 93 50.75 -31.66 6.06
N THR A 94 49.94 -31.12 5.17
CA THR A 94 50.28 -29.87 4.46
C THR A 94 50.08 -28.63 5.32
N CYS A 95 49.12 -28.62 6.24
CA CYS A 95 48.81 -27.43 7.07
C CYS A 95 49.96 -27.04 8.02
N ALA A 96 50.94 -27.88 8.21
CA ALA A 96 52.14 -27.58 9.00
C ALA A 96 53.25 -26.91 8.17
N SER A 97 53.10 -26.77 6.88
CA SER A 97 54.05 -26.09 6.00
C SER A 97 53.92 -24.57 6.05
N ALA A 98 54.96 -23.84 5.63
CA ALA A 98 54.95 -22.41 5.53
C ALA A 98 53.92 -21.88 4.49
N ASP A 99 53.58 -22.72 3.50
CA ASP A 99 52.63 -22.41 2.45
C ASP A 99 51.17 -22.68 2.85
N GLY A 100 50.93 -23.18 4.07
CA GLY A 100 49.60 -23.48 4.62
C GLY A 100 48.99 -24.79 4.10
N CYS A 101 47.71 -24.97 4.34
CA CYS A 101 46.96 -26.15 3.91
C CYS A 101 46.77 -26.18 2.37
N THR A 102 47.00 -27.34 1.77
CA THR A 102 46.67 -27.61 0.36
C THR A 102 45.47 -28.54 0.26
N PHE A 103 44.72 -28.43 -0.82
CA PHE A 103 43.47 -29.17 -1.04
C PHE A 103 43.53 -29.82 -2.44
N SER A 104 43.25 -31.12 -2.55
CA SER A 104 43.11 -31.75 -3.84
C SER A 104 41.68 -31.67 -4.34
N ASP A 105 41.50 -31.55 -5.66
CA ASP A 105 40.18 -31.52 -6.31
C ASP A 105 39.34 -32.77 -5.94
N THR A 106 39.98 -33.93 -5.77
CA THR A 106 39.28 -35.15 -5.32
C THR A 106 38.69 -34.99 -3.94
N ASN A 107 39.45 -34.47 -2.96
CA ASN A 107 38.95 -34.27 -1.59
C ASN A 107 37.84 -33.22 -1.54
N ILE A 108 37.95 -32.14 -2.35
CA ILE A 108 36.90 -31.12 -2.46
C ILE A 108 35.62 -31.71 -3.07
N ALA A 109 35.75 -32.54 -4.11
CA ALA A 109 34.63 -33.22 -4.75
C ALA A 109 33.91 -34.19 -3.77
N GLU A 110 34.66 -34.98 -3.00
CA GLU A 110 34.08 -35.83 -1.96
C GLU A 110 33.36 -35.02 -0.89
N GLY A 111 33.91 -33.88 -0.48
CA GLY A 111 33.25 -32.93 0.40
C GLY A 111 31.92 -32.41 -0.15
N ILE A 112 31.87 -31.99 -1.43
CA ILE A 112 30.64 -31.50 -2.07
C ILE A 112 29.60 -32.64 -2.14
N ASP A 113 29.99 -33.86 -2.53
CA ASP A 113 29.06 -34.98 -2.59
C ASP A 113 28.53 -35.36 -1.20
N ALA A 114 29.38 -35.30 -0.14
CA ALA A 114 28.94 -35.48 1.23
C ALA A 114 27.96 -34.40 1.71
N ALA A 115 28.14 -33.14 1.28
CA ALA A 115 27.21 -32.06 1.56
C ALA A 115 25.80 -32.31 0.93
N VAL A 116 25.77 -32.79 -0.30
CA VAL A 116 24.53 -33.20 -0.98
C VAL A 116 23.87 -34.37 -0.20
N GLY A 117 24.65 -35.40 0.14
CA GLY A 117 24.14 -36.57 0.85
C GLY A 117 23.54 -36.24 2.22
N ALA A 118 24.01 -35.20 2.89
CA ALA A 118 23.51 -34.70 4.16
C ALA A 118 22.35 -33.65 4.02
N GLY A 119 21.97 -33.30 2.83
CA GLY A 119 20.90 -32.33 2.58
C GLY A 119 21.27 -30.88 2.93
N ALA A 120 22.55 -30.52 2.79
CA ALA A 120 22.99 -29.15 2.97
C ALA A 120 22.29 -28.23 1.95
N ARG A 121 22.05 -26.99 2.32
CA ARG A 121 21.42 -25.99 1.44
C ARG A 121 22.44 -25.18 0.65
N VAL A 122 23.60 -24.99 1.23
CA VAL A 122 24.72 -24.24 0.67
C VAL A 122 26.02 -24.93 1.04
N VAL A 123 26.97 -24.95 0.11
CA VAL A 123 28.37 -25.29 0.38
C VAL A 123 29.22 -24.04 0.22
N ASN A 124 30.04 -23.77 1.22
CA ASN A 124 31.03 -22.70 1.25
C ASN A 124 32.39 -23.25 0.90
N LEU A 125 33.00 -22.68 -0.14
CA LEU A 125 34.36 -22.99 -0.60
C LEU A 125 35.23 -21.73 -0.46
N SER A 126 35.79 -21.53 0.72
CA SER A 126 36.76 -20.43 0.97
C SER A 126 38.16 -20.87 0.47
N LEU A 127 38.21 -21.29 -0.78
CA LEU A 127 39.35 -21.87 -1.47
C LEU A 127 39.62 -21.14 -2.78
N GLY A 128 40.83 -21.23 -3.29
CA GLY A 128 41.25 -20.64 -4.57
C GLY A 128 42.33 -21.47 -5.23
N GLY A 129 42.77 -21.06 -6.42
CA GLY A 129 43.84 -21.66 -7.18
C GLY A 129 43.52 -21.94 -8.63
N GLU A 130 44.17 -22.99 -9.19
CA GLU A 130 44.02 -23.39 -10.58
C GLU A 130 42.59 -23.89 -10.92
N ALA A 131 42.29 -23.98 -12.22
CA ALA A 131 41.00 -24.47 -12.67
C ALA A 131 40.73 -25.91 -12.22
N ALA A 132 39.53 -26.14 -11.66
CA ALA A 132 39.09 -27.43 -11.18
C ALA A 132 39.14 -28.53 -12.25
N ASP A 133 39.52 -29.70 -11.88
CA ASP A 133 39.55 -30.87 -12.73
C ASP A 133 38.13 -31.36 -13.14
N THR A 134 38.09 -32.37 -14.00
CA THR A 134 36.81 -32.91 -14.49
C THR A 134 35.97 -33.55 -13.37
N ASN A 135 36.61 -34.17 -12.36
CA ASN A 135 35.91 -34.81 -11.27
C ASN A 135 35.23 -33.79 -10.36
N LEU A 136 35.94 -32.74 -9.97
CA LEU A 136 35.39 -31.68 -9.13
C LEU A 136 34.27 -30.91 -9.86
N ARG A 137 34.48 -30.58 -11.15
CA ARG A 137 33.41 -29.95 -11.95
C ARG A 137 32.14 -30.81 -12.05
N ALA A 138 32.31 -32.15 -12.17
CA ALA A 138 31.18 -33.07 -12.18
C ALA A 138 30.46 -33.11 -10.82
N ALA A 139 31.19 -33.04 -9.70
CA ALA A 139 30.59 -32.96 -8.37
C ALA A 139 29.79 -31.68 -8.17
N VAL A 140 30.31 -30.53 -8.61
CA VAL A 140 29.57 -29.25 -8.60
C VAL A 140 28.30 -29.32 -9.45
N ALA A 141 28.37 -29.89 -10.64
CA ALA A 141 27.21 -30.05 -11.51
C ALA A 141 26.13 -30.96 -10.88
N ARG A 142 26.51 -32.05 -10.21
CA ARG A 142 25.56 -32.89 -9.45
C ARG A 142 24.92 -32.13 -8.30
N ALA A 143 25.73 -31.42 -7.51
CA ALA A 143 25.28 -30.65 -6.36
C ALA A 143 24.30 -29.56 -6.74
N THR A 144 24.60 -28.76 -7.77
CA THR A 144 23.72 -27.70 -8.24
C THR A 144 22.44 -28.24 -8.88
N SER A 145 22.50 -29.39 -9.57
CA SER A 145 21.32 -30.08 -10.09
C SER A 145 20.42 -30.60 -8.96
N ALA A 146 20.97 -30.95 -7.80
CA ALA A 146 20.22 -31.30 -6.60
C ALA A 146 19.66 -30.05 -5.85
N GLY A 147 19.96 -28.85 -6.33
CA GLY A 147 19.47 -27.58 -5.73
C GLY A 147 20.39 -26.99 -4.67
N LEU A 148 21.59 -27.57 -4.43
CA LEU A 148 22.61 -27.00 -3.56
C LEU A 148 23.15 -25.70 -4.18
N ILE A 149 23.44 -24.71 -3.35
CA ILE A 149 24.08 -23.46 -3.75
C ILE A 149 25.56 -23.57 -3.42
N VAL A 150 26.42 -23.20 -4.39
CA VAL A 150 27.87 -23.16 -4.20
C VAL A 150 28.28 -21.70 -4.05
N VAL A 151 28.92 -21.38 -2.94
CA VAL A 151 29.52 -20.07 -2.65
C VAL A 151 31.03 -20.24 -2.61
N VAL A 152 31.73 -19.56 -3.52
CA VAL A 152 33.19 -19.69 -3.67
C VAL A 152 33.87 -18.34 -3.57
N SER A 153 35.01 -18.25 -2.89
CA SER A 153 35.86 -17.05 -2.81
C SER A 153 36.45 -16.70 -4.17
N ALA A 154 36.62 -15.40 -4.45
CA ALA A 154 37.12 -14.89 -5.73
C ALA A 154 38.64 -15.03 -5.91
N GLY A 155 39.38 -15.22 -4.84
CA GLY A 155 40.83 -15.14 -4.79
C GLY A 155 41.36 -13.90 -4.09
N ASN A 156 42.64 -13.94 -3.69
CA ASN A 156 43.28 -12.87 -2.93
C ASN A 156 44.52 -12.29 -3.65
N ASP A 157 44.51 -12.31 -4.97
CA ASP A 157 45.63 -11.92 -5.82
C ASP A 157 45.53 -10.48 -6.33
N GLY A 158 44.65 -9.66 -5.75
CA GLY A 158 44.36 -8.30 -6.20
C GLY A 158 45.58 -7.38 -6.37
N GLN A 159 46.64 -7.66 -5.63
CA GLN A 159 47.93 -6.96 -5.69
C GLN A 159 49.05 -7.79 -6.36
N SER A 160 48.75 -8.93 -6.97
CA SER A 160 49.75 -9.76 -7.64
C SER A 160 50.43 -9.02 -8.78
N THR A 161 51.74 -9.19 -8.86
CA THR A 161 52.58 -8.69 -9.95
C THR A 161 53.01 -9.82 -10.89
N ASP A 162 52.58 -11.04 -10.60
CA ASP A 162 52.86 -12.20 -11.46
C ASP A 162 52.05 -12.07 -12.78
N PRO A 163 52.70 -12.04 -13.96
CA PRO A 163 52.01 -11.91 -15.23
C PRO A 163 51.12 -13.13 -15.56
N ALA A 164 51.26 -14.27 -14.85
CA ALA A 164 50.40 -15.43 -15.00
C ALA A 164 49.07 -15.28 -14.28
N ILE A 165 48.93 -14.30 -13.37
CA ILE A 165 47.77 -14.07 -12.55
C ILE A 165 47.06 -12.79 -13.02
N ASP A 166 45.77 -12.90 -13.35
CA ASP A 166 44.94 -11.75 -13.70
C ASP A 166 44.02 -11.32 -12.53
N PRO A 167 44.40 -10.34 -11.75
CA PRO A 167 43.63 -9.89 -10.59
C PRO A 167 42.28 -9.20 -10.98
N ASN A 168 42.08 -8.90 -12.28
CA ASN A 168 40.82 -8.33 -12.74
C ASN A 168 39.73 -9.39 -13.03
N ASN A 169 40.07 -10.67 -12.89
CA ASN A 169 39.16 -11.80 -12.96
C ASN A 169 39.23 -12.63 -11.66
N PRO A 170 38.17 -13.36 -11.29
CA PRO A 170 38.28 -14.34 -10.20
C PRO A 170 39.27 -15.45 -10.56
N ASP A 171 39.74 -16.16 -9.53
CA ASP A 171 40.60 -17.31 -9.71
C ASP A 171 40.05 -18.31 -10.72
N PRO A 172 40.92 -18.97 -11.52
CA PRO A 172 40.51 -20.05 -12.42
C PRO A 172 39.68 -21.15 -11.71
N PHE A 173 39.96 -21.44 -10.47
CA PHE A 173 39.15 -22.33 -9.61
C PHE A 173 37.69 -21.86 -9.57
N ALA A 174 37.42 -20.64 -9.10
CA ALA A 174 36.08 -20.10 -8.97
C ALA A 174 35.34 -20.03 -10.31
N VAL A 175 36.02 -19.60 -11.39
CA VAL A 175 35.47 -19.53 -12.74
C VAL A 175 35.04 -20.90 -13.26
N SER A 176 35.86 -21.93 -13.03
CA SER A 176 35.58 -23.32 -13.48
C SER A 176 34.37 -23.93 -12.71
N LEU A 177 34.19 -23.59 -11.42
CA LEU A 177 33.00 -24.00 -10.65
C LEU A 177 31.76 -23.31 -11.11
N LEU A 178 31.83 -22.00 -11.47
CA LEU A 178 30.72 -21.26 -12.05
C LEU A 178 30.29 -21.87 -13.40
N GLN A 179 31.25 -22.23 -14.24
CA GLN A 179 30.97 -22.90 -15.53
C GLN A 179 30.28 -24.25 -15.34
N ALA A 180 30.62 -25.00 -14.28
CA ALA A 180 30.03 -26.29 -13.99
C ALA A 180 28.64 -26.21 -13.36
N GLY A 181 28.43 -25.26 -12.45
CA GLY A 181 27.21 -25.16 -11.61
C GLY A 181 26.22 -24.07 -12.04
N GLY A 182 26.61 -23.15 -12.94
CA GLY A 182 25.74 -22.15 -13.53
C GLY A 182 25.02 -21.28 -12.51
N GLY A 183 23.71 -21.14 -12.63
CA GLY A 183 22.85 -20.25 -11.84
C GLY A 183 22.77 -20.57 -10.34
N ASN A 184 23.39 -21.65 -9.86
CA ASN A 184 23.44 -21.99 -8.44
C ASN A 184 24.84 -21.70 -7.84
N VAL A 185 25.71 -20.98 -8.55
CA VAL A 185 27.05 -20.61 -8.07
C VAL A 185 27.15 -19.11 -7.88
N ILE A 186 27.71 -18.66 -6.76
CA ILE A 186 28.06 -17.26 -6.48
C ILE A 186 29.56 -17.18 -6.21
N ILE A 187 30.27 -16.35 -6.95
CA ILE A 187 31.65 -15.97 -6.66
C ILE A 187 31.64 -14.74 -5.76
N VAL A 188 32.44 -14.73 -4.71
CA VAL A 188 32.42 -13.69 -3.69
C VAL A 188 33.76 -12.99 -3.57
N GLY A 189 33.79 -11.70 -3.88
CA GLY A 189 34.90 -10.78 -3.65
C GLY A 189 34.81 -10.08 -2.29
N SER A 190 35.86 -9.35 -1.95
CA SER A 190 36.01 -8.67 -0.67
C SER A 190 35.90 -7.15 -0.80
N VAL A 191 35.17 -6.54 0.15
CA VAL A 191 35.18 -5.09 0.39
C VAL A 191 35.55 -4.77 1.85
N SER A 192 36.05 -3.56 2.07
CA SER A 192 36.25 -2.98 3.40
C SER A 192 34.93 -2.58 4.06
N SER A 193 34.95 -2.18 5.32
CA SER A 193 33.81 -1.63 6.03
C SER A 193 33.28 -0.31 5.43
N ALA A 194 34.06 0.36 4.58
CA ALA A 194 33.64 1.53 3.80
C ALA A 194 32.96 1.15 2.47
N GLY A 195 32.93 -0.14 2.12
CA GLY A 195 32.39 -0.62 0.85
C GLY A 195 33.33 -0.46 -0.35
N LEU A 196 34.58 -0.17 -0.11
CA LEU A 196 35.63 -0.13 -1.16
C LEU A 196 36.19 -1.54 -1.36
N VAL A 197 36.53 -1.89 -2.60
CA VAL A 197 37.17 -3.18 -2.92
C VAL A 197 38.45 -3.30 -2.12
N SER A 198 38.62 -4.45 -1.47
CA SER A 198 39.85 -4.79 -0.74
C SER A 198 41.03 -4.91 -1.71
N ASP A 199 42.19 -4.34 -1.37
CA ASP A 199 43.36 -4.34 -2.23
C ASP A 199 43.80 -5.75 -2.66
N PHE A 200 43.60 -6.73 -1.81
CA PHE A 200 43.91 -8.13 -2.10
C PHE A 200 42.85 -8.84 -2.94
N SER A 201 41.61 -8.32 -3.04
CA SER A 201 40.51 -9.06 -3.69
C SER A 201 40.65 -9.10 -5.19
N ASN A 202 40.51 -10.30 -5.76
CA ASN A 202 40.25 -10.43 -7.19
C ASN A 202 38.90 -9.74 -7.52
N ARG A 203 38.81 -9.21 -8.75
CA ARG A 203 37.63 -8.49 -9.25
C ARG A 203 36.69 -9.41 -10.01
N ALA A 204 35.50 -8.89 -10.34
CA ALA A 204 34.46 -9.65 -11.00
C ALA A 204 34.76 -10.06 -12.44
N GLY A 205 35.44 -9.19 -13.19
CA GLY A 205 35.85 -9.44 -14.58
C GLY A 205 34.74 -9.96 -15.47
N SER A 206 35.03 -11.04 -16.18
CA SER A 206 34.08 -11.72 -17.06
C SER A 206 32.97 -12.48 -16.33
N SER A 207 33.08 -12.69 -15.01
CA SER A 207 32.10 -13.38 -14.15
C SER A 207 31.13 -12.42 -13.46
N ALA A 208 31.09 -11.15 -13.83
CA ALA A 208 30.35 -10.08 -13.17
C ALA A 208 28.86 -10.36 -12.94
N SER A 209 28.20 -11.13 -13.80
CA SER A 209 26.78 -11.50 -13.66
C SER A 209 26.49 -12.45 -12.50
N SER A 210 27.48 -13.19 -12.02
CA SER A 210 27.40 -14.19 -10.92
C SER A 210 28.32 -13.84 -9.76
N PHE A 211 28.77 -12.59 -9.71
CA PHE A 211 29.73 -12.11 -8.74
C PHE A 211 29.07 -11.15 -7.75
N LEU A 212 29.41 -11.31 -6.46
CA LEU A 212 28.89 -10.50 -5.36
C LEU A 212 30.03 -10.13 -4.41
N MET A 213 30.03 -8.90 -3.90
CA MET A 213 30.99 -8.49 -2.87
C MET A 213 30.40 -8.67 -1.48
N ALA A 214 31.26 -9.05 -0.51
CA ALA A 214 30.92 -8.99 0.91
C ALA A 214 32.12 -8.46 1.72
N GLN A 215 31.91 -8.06 2.97
CA GLN A 215 32.99 -7.55 3.80
C GLN A 215 33.99 -8.67 4.09
N GLY A 216 35.24 -8.47 3.75
CA GLY A 216 36.32 -9.43 4.00
C GLY A 216 37.55 -8.81 4.64
N GLU A 217 37.49 -7.54 5.03
CA GLU A 217 38.55 -6.85 5.78
C GLU A 217 38.17 -6.67 7.24
N THR A 218 39.18 -6.88 8.12
CA THR A 218 39.08 -6.65 9.57
C THR A 218 37.88 -7.39 10.16
N ILE A 219 37.73 -8.65 9.75
CA ILE A 219 36.65 -9.51 10.28
C ILE A 219 37.09 -10.00 11.66
N CYS A 220 36.38 -9.52 12.66
CA CYS A 220 36.59 -9.96 14.06
C CYS A 220 35.88 -11.30 14.27
N CYS A 221 36.41 -12.23 14.98
CA CYS A 221 37.71 -12.24 15.64
C CYS A 221 38.35 -13.63 15.50
N VAL A 222 39.68 -13.68 15.60
CA VAL A 222 40.38 -14.96 15.70
C VAL A 222 40.13 -15.55 17.08
N TYR A 223 39.93 -16.86 17.16
CA TYR A 223 39.75 -17.61 18.40
C TYR A 223 40.95 -18.54 18.67
N GLU A 224 41.30 -18.67 19.92
CA GLU A 224 42.15 -19.76 20.44
C GLU A 224 41.26 -20.58 21.38
N GLY A 225 40.81 -21.76 20.91
CA GLY A 225 39.75 -22.51 21.55
C GLY A 225 38.44 -21.71 21.61
N SER A 226 37.88 -21.49 22.80
CA SER A 226 36.65 -20.69 22.99
C SER A 226 36.92 -19.24 23.40
N GLN A 227 38.16 -18.76 23.35
CA GLN A 227 38.54 -17.38 23.73
C GLN A 227 38.94 -16.57 22.51
N ILE A 228 38.53 -15.30 22.48
CA ILE A 228 39.02 -14.38 21.45
C ILE A 228 40.49 -14.07 21.70
N ARG A 229 41.32 -14.26 20.69
CA ARG A 229 42.74 -13.95 20.72
C ARG A 229 42.97 -12.45 20.84
N VAL A 230 43.72 -12.05 21.84
CA VAL A 230 44.11 -10.65 22.07
C VAL A 230 45.63 -10.57 22.03
N VAL A 231 46.17 -9.66 21.20
CA VAL A 231 47.63 -9.40 21.11
C VAL A 231 47.80 -7.90 21.38
N ASP A 232 48.68 -7.56 22.32
CA ASP A 232 48.95 -6.16 22.73
C ASP A 232 47.68 -5.36 23.12
N GLY A 233 46.67 -6.06 23.69
CA GLY A 233 45.41 -5.42 24.10
C GLY A 233 44.37 -5.27 22.97
N PHE A 234 44.70 -5.66 21.76
CA PHE A 234 43.80 -5.60 20.60
C PHE A 234 43.28 -7.01 20.22
N ARG A 235 42.00 -7.08 19.85
CA ARG A 235 41.41 -8.30 19.29
C ARG A 235 42.00 -8.56 17.91
N THR A 236 42.40 -9.78 17.64
CA THR A 236 42.94 -10.16 16.34
C THR A 236 41.82 -10.34 15.33
N ALA A 237 41.98 -9.76 14.14
CA ALA A 237 41.03 -9.86 13.01
C ALA A 237 41.68 -10.58 11.84
N VAL A 238 40.91 -11.04 10.92
CA VAL A 238 41.31 -11.69 9.67
C VAL A 238 40.89 -10.90 8.46
N ASN A 239 41.65 -11.08 7.36
CA ASN A 239 41.33 -10.50 6.03
C ASN A 239 41.34 -11.62 4.98
N GLY A 240 40.50 -11.51 3.98
CA GLY A 240 40.47 -12.42 2.85
C GLY A 240 39.05 -12.54 2.24
N THR A 241 38.98 -12.86 0.97
CA THR A 241 37.73 -13.27 0.30
C THR A 241 37.15 -14.53 0.95
N SER A 242 38.00 -15.35 1.61
CA SER A 242 37.64 -16.50 2.45
C SER A 242 36.69 -16.16 3.60
N PHE A 243 36.65 -14.87 4.06
CA PHE A 243 35.77 -14.41 5.13
C PHE A 243 34.59 -13.58 4.59
N ALA A 244 34.63 -13.21 3.31
CA ALA A 244 33.50 -12.63 2.58
C ALA A 244 32.49 -13.72 2.16
N ALA A 245 32.96 -14.84 1.62
CA ALA A 245 32.14 -15.96 1.16
C ALA A 245 31.17 -16.52 2.23
N PRO A 246 31.60 -16.80 3.47
CA PRO A 246 30.71 -17.35 4.50
C PRO A 246 29.58 -16.38 4.92
N GLN A 247 29.71 -15.06 4.71
CA GLN A 247 28.62 -14.12 4.96
C GLN A 247 27.49 -14.30 3.91
N VAL A 248 27.86 -14.56 2.65
CA VAL A 248 26.92 -14.92 1.60
C VAL A 248 26.26 -16.27 1.89
N SER A 249 27.03 -17.26 2.33
CA SER A 249 26.52 -18.57 2.75
C SER A 249 25.51 -18.46 3.91
N GLY A 250 25.80 -17.59 4.87
CA GLY A 250 24.86 -17.25 5.95
C GLY A 250 23.58 -16.59 5.42
N ALA A 251 23.70 -15.66 4.47
CA ALA A 251 22.53 -15.03 3.85
C ALA A 251 21.64 -16.03 3.10
N VAL A 252 22.25 -17.02 2.43
CA VAL A 252 21.52 -18.15 1.81
C VAL A 252 20.74 -18.92 2.87
N ALA A 253 21.37 -19.25 4.01
CA ALA A 253 20.72 -20.00 5.08
C ALA A 253 19.54 -19.23 5.70
N LEU A 254 19.67 -17.91 5.88
CA LEU A 254 18.56 -17.06 6.35
C LEU A 254 17.38 -17.08 5.39
N LEU A 255 17.63 -16.91 4.08
CA LEU A 255 16.59 -16.91 3.04
C LEU A 255 15.92 -18.28 2.91
N ALA A 256 16.70 -19.37 2.98
CA ALA A 256 16.18 -20.73 2.88
C ALA A 256 15.26 -21.09 4.06
N GLN A 257 15.57 -20.63 5.27
CA GLN A 257 14.70 -20.78 6.44
C GLN A 257 13.42 -19.95 6.29
N ALA A 258 13.56 -18.67 5.96
CA ALA A 258 12.42 -17.74 5.94
C ALA A 258 11.43 -18.04 4.79
N PHE A 259 11.95 -18.52 3.67
CA PHE A 259 11.20 -18.73 2.43
C PHE A 259 11.49 -20.12 1.82
N PRO A 260 10.93 -21.17 2.41
CA PRO A 260 11.26 -22.57 2.03
C PRO A 260 10.78 -22.96 0.64
N ASN A 261 9.96 -22.13 -0.02
CA ASN A 261 9.54 -22.30 -1.39
C ASN A 261 10.61 -21.94 -2.44
N LEU A 262 11.64 -21.18 -2.04
CA LEU A 262 12.67 -20.74 -2.97
C LEU A 262 13.58 -21.91 -3.40
N THR A 263 13.80 -22.02 -4.70
CA THR A 263 14.85 -22.89 -5.25
C THR A 263 16.24 -22.30 -5.02
N GLY A 264 17.31 -23.09 -5.20
CA GLY A 264 18.68 -22.57 -5.14
C GLY A 264 18.92 -21.42 -6.10
N ALA A 265 18.53 -21.59 -7.36
CA ALA A 265 18.67 -20.56 -8.38
C ALA A 265 17.88 -19.28 -8.06
N GLN A 266 16.71 -19.41 -7.42
CA GLN A 266 15.93 -18.22 -7.01
C GLN A 266 16.62 -17.46 -5.87
N ILE A 267 17.23 -18.17 -4.89
CA ILE A 267 18.00 -17.53 -3.82
C ILE A 267 19.21 -16.78 -4.40
N VAL A 268 19.96 -17.45 -5.29
CA VAL A 268 21.10 -16.80 -6.00
C VAL A 268 20.66 -15.58 -6.77
N SER A 269 19.63 -15.71 -7.61
CA SER A 269 19.07 -14.60 -8.38
C SER A 269 18.61 -13.45 -7.47
N LEU A 270 18.00 -13.76 -6.34
CA LEU A 270 17.53 -12.77 -5.37
C LEU A 270 18.71 -12.01 -4.74
N LEU A 271 19.74 -12.70 -4.24
CA LEU A 271 20.93 -12.08 -3.66
C LEU A 271 21.65 -11.17 -4.68
N LEU A 272 21.81 -11.65 -5.91
CA LEU A 272 22.45 -10.88 -6.99
C LEU A 272 21.63 -9.65 -7.43
N SER A 273 20.30 -9.78 -7.50
CA SER A 273 19.43 -8.69 -7.97
C SER A 273 19.15 -7.63 -6.90
N THR A 274 19.30 -7.98 -5.63
CA THR A 274 19.10 -7.07 -4.50
C THR A 274 20.40 -6.50 -3.94
N ALA A 275 21.54 -6.84 -4.53
CA ALA A 275 22.83 -6.29 -4.14
C ALA A 275 22.82 -4.75 -4.18
N ARG A 276 23.54 -4.13 -3.24
CA ARG A 276 23.72 -2.69 -3.19
C ARG A 276 24.85 -2.28 -4.13
N GLU A 277 24.62 -1.28 -4.96
CA GLU A 277 25.65 -0.73 -5.84
C GLU A 277 26.93 -0.39 -5.06
N GLY A 278 28.09 -0.78 -5.63
CA GLY A 278 29.39 -0.50 -5.06
C GLY A 278 30.33 0.27 -6.01
N GLY A 279 30.05 0.25 -7.31
CA GLY A 279 30.86 0.86 -8.36
C GLY A 279 30.02 1.61 -9.38
N ALA A 280 30.19 1.28 -10.66
CA ALA A 280 29.36 1.82 -11.72
C ALA A 280 27.93 1.28 -11.61
N ILE A 281 26.96 2.08 -12.07
CA ILE A 281 25.54 1.69 -11.99
C ILE A 281 25.29 0.42 -12.80
N GLY A 282 24.70 -0.58 -12.18
CA GLY A 282 24.40 -1.88 -12.77
C GLY A 282 25.52 -2.90 -12.58
N THR A 283 25.60 -3.87 -13.47
CA THR A 283 26.66 -4.90 -13.39
C THR A 283 27.96 -4.36 -13.96
N ASP A 284 29.04 -4.36 -13.17
CA ASP A 284 30.34 -3.84 -13.58
C ASP A 284 31.48 -4.86 -13.33
N PRO A 285 32.65 -4.71 -14.02
CA PRO A 285 33.74 -5.68 -13.93
C PRO A 285 34.53 -5.64 -12.61
N ILE A 286 34.21 -4.76 -11.69
CA ILE A 286 34.90 -4.64 -10.39
C ILE A 286 34.06 -5.25 -9.29
N TYR A 287 32.84 -4.75 -9.08
CA TYR A 287 31.94 -5.17 -8.01
C TYR A 287 30.96 -6.28 -8.45
N GLY A 288 30.90 -6.61 -9.74
CA GLY A 288 29.95 -7.57 -10.27
C GLY A 288 28.51 -7.05 -10.18
N ARG A 289 27.66 -7.70 -9.40
CA ARG A 289 26.28 -7.29 -9.11
C ARG A 289 26.19 -6.28 -7.97
N GLY A 290 27.30 -6.02 -7.28
CA GLY A 290 27.39 -5.12 -6.16
C GLY A 290 27.70 -5.81 -4.82
N ILE A 291 27.37 -5.15 -3.73
CA ILE A 291 27.67 -5.59 -2.35
C ILE A 291 26.43 -6.26 -1.76
N LEU A 292 26.60 -7.39 -1.06
CA LEU A 292 25.55 -8.12 -0.36
C LEU A 292 24.66 -7.19 0.48
N ASP A 293 23.34 -7.24 0.25
CA ASP A 293 22.33 -6.50 1.01
C ASP A 293 21.19 -7.45 1.43
N ILE A 294 21.30 -7.98 2.65
CA ILE A 294 20.33 -8.93 3.22
C ILE A 294 19.00 -8.22 3.47
N ALA A 295 19.02 -6.95 3.88
CA ALA A 295 17.78 -6.20 4.13
C ALA A 295 16.95 -6.05 2.87
N ARG A 296 17.57 -5.71 1.73
CA ARG A 296 16.89 -5.66 0.43
C ARG A 296 16.45 -7.03 -0.05
N ALA A 297 17.25 -8.07 0.19
CA ALA A 297 16.87 -9.45 -0.14
C ALA A 297 15.64 -9.93 0.64
N PHE A 298 15.42 -9.46 1.87
CA PHE A 298 14.24 -9.75 2.68
C PHE A 298 13.04 -8.85 2.38
N SER A 299 13.20 -7.79 1.60
CA SER A 299 12.11 -6.94 1.16
C SER A 299 11.36 -7.58 -0.02
N PRO A 300 10.05 -7.31 -0.20
CA PRO A 300 9.28 -7.80 -1.36
C PRO A 300 9.91 -7.38 -2.69
N GLN A 301 9.98 -8.28 -3.65
CA GLN A 301 10.56 -8.05 -4.97
C GLN A 301 9.56 -8.34 -6.10
N GLY A 302 9.60 -7.51 -7.13
CA GLY A 302 8.72 -7.65 -8.29
C GLY A 302 7.27 -7.25 -8.01
N SER A 303 6.32 -7.83 -8.73
CA SER A 303 4.89 -7.58 -8.54
C SER A 303 4.39 -8.23 -7.26
N THR A 304 3.55 -7.50 -6.51
CA THR A 304 2.97 -7.99 -5.27
C THR A 304 1.44 -8.11 -5.38
N GLY A 305 0.86 -9.13 -4.74
CA GLY A 305 -0.57 -9.40 -4.75
C GLY A 305 -1.05 -10.07 -3.46
N LEU A 306 -2.35 -9.99 -3.17
CA LEU A 306 -2.95 -10.72 -2.05
C LEU A 306 -2.82 -12.22 -2.27
N ALA A 307 -2.31 -12.95 -1.26
CA ALA A 307 -2.05 -14.38 -1.35
C ALA A 307 -3.30 -15.17 -1.79
N GLY A 308 -3.12 -16.06 -2.77
CA GLY A 308 -4.21 -16.88 -3.29
C GLY A 308 -5.28 -16.13 -4.09
N THR A 309 -5.00 -14.90 -4.54
CA THR A 309 -5.88 -14.10 -5.39
C THR A 309 -5.11 -13.48 -6.55
N SER A 310 -5.85 -12.91 -7.52
CA SER A 310 -5.28 -12.10 -8.61
C SER A 310 -5.22 -10.60 -8.28
N VAL A 311 -5.51 -10.20 -7.04
CA VAL A 311 -5.59 -8.80 -6.64
C VAL A 311 -4.19 -8.25 -6.35
N ALA A 312 -3.73 -7.33 -7.19
CA ALA A 312 -2.47 -6.62 -6.95
C ALA A 312 -2.58 -5.69 -5.75
N VAL A 313 -1.54 -5.66 -4.92
CA VAL A 313 -1.40 -4.75 -3.78
C VAL A 313 0.03 -4.20 -3.76
N SER A 314 0.19 -3.02 -3.18
CA SER A 314 1.51 -2.41 -2.93
C SER A 314 1.57 -1.92 -1.49
N LEU A 315 2.74 -1.96 -0.88
CA LEU A 315 2.97 -1.49 0.49
C LEU A 315 2.57 -0.02 0.69
N ASP A 316 2.72 0.81 -0.35
CA ASP A 316 2.45 2.25 -0.33
C ASP A 316 1.10 2.63 -0.96
N SER A 317 0.29 1.63 -1.38
CA SER A 317 -0.97 1.92 -2.05
C SER A 317 -2.03 2.45 -1.08
N VAL A 318 -2.81 3.44 -1.56
CA VAL A 318 -4.02 3.89 -0.86
C VAL A 318 -5.07 2.77 -0.97
N ALA A 319 -5.39 2.15 0.16
CA ALA A 319 -6.38 1.07 0.21
C ALA A 319 -7.81 1.59 0.01
N GLY A 320 -8.07 2.85 0.36
CA GLY A 320 -9.35 3.51 0.13
C GLY A 320 -9.43 4.89 0.76
N THR A 321 -10.42 5.66 0.30
CA THR A 321 -10.79 6.96 0.86
C THR A 321 -12.27 6.93 1.23
N THR A 322 -12.62 7.24 2.48
CA THR A 322 -14.00 7.30 2.96
C THR A 322 -14.71 8.55 2.42
N SER A 323 -16.03 8.62 2.56
CA SER A 323 -16.83 9.82 2.28
C SER A 323 -17.15 10.57 3.57
N GLY A 324 -17.72 11.79 3.44
CA GLY A 324 -18.20 12.56 4.59
C GLY A 324 -19.24 11.80 5.44
N ALA A 325 -20.06 10.94 4.82
CA ALA A 325 -21.03 10.12 5.55
C ALA A 325 -20.39 9.07 6.49
N MET A 326 -19.11 8.75 6.30
CA MET A 326 -18.35 7.74 7.05
C MET A 326 -17.37 8.36 8.05
N GLY A 327 -17.13 9.67 8.00
CA GLY A 327 -16.30 10.41 8.96
C GLY A 327 -15.05 9.65 9.43
N ASP A 328 -14.94 9.50 10.74
CA ASP A 328 -13.82 8.81 11.42
C ASP A 328 -13.95 7.28 11.51
N ALA A 329 -14.86 6.66 10.74
CA ALA A 329 -15.16 5.22 10.83
C ALA A 329 -13.92 4.31 10.73
N VAL A 330 -12.94 4.68 9.90
CA VAL A 330 -11.74 3.87 9.66
C VAL A 330 -10.56 4.25 10.56
N SER A 331 -10.79 5.11 11.56
CA SER A 331 -9.76 5.52 12.52
C SER A 331 -9.29 4.32 13.36
N GLY A 332 -8.00 4.00 13.25
CA GLY A 332 -7.40 2.87 13.95
C GLY A 332 -7.82 1.49 13.39
N ALA A 333 -8.40 1.43 12.19
CA ALA A 333 -8.70 0.16 11.55
C ALA A 333 -7.41 -0.61 11.26
N SER A 334 -7.37 -1.90 11.64
CA SER A 334 -6.32 -2.85 11.28
C SER A 334 -6.93 -3.97 10.47
N LEU A 335 -6.39 -4.19 9.28
CA LEU A 335 -6.83 -5.18 8.30
C LEU A 335 -5.64 -6.04 7.90
N GLY A 336 -5.17 -6.84 8.89
CA GLY A 336 -4.04 -7.74 8.70
C GLY A 336 -4.34 -8.78 7.61
N THR A 337 -3.42 -8.91 6.65
CA THR A 337 -3.51 -9.84 5.53
C THR A 337 -2.13 -10.33 5.11
N VAL A 338 -2.09 -11.30 4.20
CA VAL A 338 -0.85 -11.82 3.61
C VAL A 338 -0.78 -11.43 2.15
N MET A 339 0.33 -10.88 1.74
CA MET A 339 0.67 -10.67 0.34
C MET A 339 1.82 -11.58 -0.10
N LEU A 340 1.86 -11.93 -1.37
CA LEU A 340 2.97 -12.60 -2.02
C LEU A 340 3.69 -11.62 -2.94
N ASP A 341 5.00 -11.79 -3.04
CA ASP A 341 5.83 -11.08 -4.02
C ASP A 341 6.07 -11.91 -5.29
N GLY A 342 6.88 -11.39 -6.23
CA GLY A 342 7.20 -12.04 -7.49
C GLY A 342 7.92 -13.40 -7.37
N TYR A 343 8.48 -13.71 -6.21
CA TYR A 343 9.09 -15.00 -5.87
C TYR A 343 8.15 -15.94 -5.10
N GLY A 344 6.89 -15.54 -4.88
CA GLY A 344 5.94 -16.30 -4.05
C GLY A 344 6.27 -16.29 -2.56
N ARG A 345 7.02 -15.30 -2.08
CA ARG A 345 7.36 -15.13 -0.67
C ARG A 345 6.23 -14.38 0.04
N ALA A 346 5.84 -14.88 1.21
CA ALA A 346 4.72 -14.33 1.96
C ALA A 346 5.18 -13.23 2.93
N TYR A 347 4.44 -12.12 2.93
CA TYR A 347 4.67 -10.98 3.81
C TYR A 347 3.38 -10.55 4.49
N ALA A 348 3.50 -10.14 5.75
CA ALA A 348 2.39 -9.51 6.46
C ALA A 348 2.14 -8.10 5.92
N LEU A 349 0.88 -7.78 5.64
CA LEU A 349 0.42 -6.48 5.18
C LEU A 349 -0.78 -6.03 6.02
N ASP A 350 -0.83 -4.77 6.42
CA ASP A 350 -2.03 -4.18 7.03
C ASP A 350 -2.64 -3.14 6.07
N LEU A 351 -3.73 -3.54 5.40
CA LEU A 351 -4.47 -2.66 4.49
C LEU A 351 -5.12 -1.47 5.22
N GLY A 352 -5.32 -1.55 6.54
CA GLY A 352 -5.85 -0.46 7.35
C GLY A 352 -4.99 0.80 7.29
N ARG A 353 -3.66 0.64 7.19
CA ARG A 353 -2.71 1.76 7.06
C ARG A 353 -2.87 2.57 5.77
N GLY A 354 -3.40 1.96 4.72
CA GLY A 354 -3.69 2.59 3.44
C GLY A 354 -5.03 3.32 3.37
N LEU A 355 -5.85 3.29 4.43
CA LEU A 355 -7.13 3.98 4.46
C LEU A 355 -6.95 5.48 4.73
N ARG A 356 -7.72 6.30 4.03
CA ARG A 356 -7.74 7.76 4.14
C ARG A 356 -9.14 8.24 4.48
N PHE A 357 -9.22 9.37 5.19
CA PHE A 357 -10.49 10.01 5.51
C PHE A 357 -10.97 10.89 4.35
N GLY A 358 -12.30 10.92 4.13
CA GLY A 358 -12.94 11.95 3.34
C GLY A 358 -12.79 13.33 4.01
N GLN A 359 -12.74 14.37 3.22
CA GLN A 359 -12.67 15.73 3.76
C GLN A 359 -14.03 16.17 4.29
N ALA A 360 -14.04 16.82 5.45
CA ALA A 360 -15.20 17.52 5.95
C ALA A 360 -15.54 18.71 5.02
N ARG A 361 -16.83 19.04 4.89
CA ARG A 361 -17.28 20.20 4.12
C ARG A 361 -16.75 21.50 4.73
N GLN A 362 -16.43 22.45 3.87
CA GLN A 362 -16.01 23.79 4.25
C GLN A 362 -17.06 24.81 3.77
N PRO A 363 -18.10 25.09 4.56
CA PRO A 363 -19.26 25.91 4.13
C PRO A 363 -18.88 27.29 3.63
N LEU A 364 -17.93 27.96 4.29
CA LEU A 364 -17.47 29.30 3.88
C LEU A 364 -16.73 29.29 2.55
N LEU A 365 -15.95 28.26 2.26
CA LEU A 365 -15.25 28.13 0.98
C LEU A 365 -16.23 27.91 -0.18
N GLU A 366 -17.30 27.13 0.05
CA GLU A 366 -18.37 26.93 -0.93
C GLU A 366 -19.14 28.22 -1.17
N ALA A 367 -19.46 28.99 -0.14
CA ALA A 367 -20.10 30.29 -0.25
C ALA A 367 -19.26 31.29 -1.05
N LEU A 368 -17.95 31.34 -0.84
CA LEU A 368 -17.04 32.20 -1.59
C LEU A 368 -16.92 31.83 -3.08
N ARG A 369 -17.01 30.54 -3.39
CA ARG A 369 -16.94 30.03 -4.77
C ARG A 369 -18.24 30.15 -5.55
N ALA A 370 -19.36 30.47 -4.92
CA ALA A 370 -20.66 30.59 -5.53
C ALA A 370 -20.82 31.92 -6.36
N GLY A 371 -19.87 32.17 -7.26
CA GLY A 371 -19.89 33.35 -8.17
C GLY A 371 -20.81 33.23 -9.39
N ALA A 372 -21.63 32.17 -9.47
CA ALA A 372 -22.53 31.95 -10.60
C ALA A 372 -23.68 32.97 -10.62
N ARG A 373 -23.95 33.54 -11.79
CA ARG A 373 -25.08 34.43 -12.00
C ARG A 373 -26.22 33.69 -12.70
N PRO A 374 -27.43 33.62 -12.11
CA PRO A 374 -28.59 33.09 -12.80
C PRO A 374 -29.09 34.10 -13.82
N THR A 375 -29.42 33.64 -15.01
CA THR A 375 -30.17 34.39 -16.02
C THR A 375 -31.21 33.47 -16.63
N GLY A 376 -32.34 34.03 -17.09
CA GLY A 376 -33.36 33.18 -17.68
C GLY A 376 -34.45 34.05 -18.37
N PHE A 377 -35.30 33.37 -19.08
CA PHE A 377 -36.50 33.98 -19.66
C PHE A 377 -37.69 33.02 -19.56
N GLU A 378 -38.87 33.57 -19.57
CA GLU A 378 -40.13 32.84 -19.61
C GLU A 378 -40.93 33.27 -20.88
N ALA A 379 -41.46 32.27 -21.57
CA ALA A 379 -42.30 32.48 -22.75
C ALA A 379 -43.46 31.48 -22.73
N GLY A 380 -44.65 31.92 -22.35
CA GLY A 380 -45.83 31.08 -22.18
C GLY A 380 -45.58 29.95 -21.14
N ASP A 381 -45.72 28.70 -21.57
CA ASP A 381 -45.56 27.52 -20.72
C ASP A 381 -44.12 27.04 -20.58
N VAL A 382 -43.14 27.76 -21.14
CA VAL A 382 -41.72 27.39 -21.13
C VAL A 382 -40.91 28.37 -20.30
N SER A 383 -40.13 27.87 -19.36
CA SER A 383 -39.16 28.65 -18.59
C SER A 383 -37.76 28.06 -18.82
N LEU A 384 -36.81 28.90 -19.20
CA LEU A 384 -35.42 28.54 -19.43
C LEU A 384 -34.53 29.37 -18.51
N ALA A 385 -33.66 28.68 -17.71
CA ALA A 385 -32.73 29.32 -16.80
C ALA A 385 -31.32 28.81 -17.01
N PHE A 386 -30.35 29.69 -16.89
CA PHE A 386 -28.92 29.39 -16.99
C PHE A 386 -28.18 29.93 -15.78
N SER A 387 -27.16 29.23 -15.34
CA SER A 387 -26.10 29.77 -14.48
C SER A 387 -24.86 30.01 -15.31
N VAL A 388 -24.33 31.23 -15.27
CA VAL A 388 -23.13 31.61 -16.03
C VAL A 388 -22.03 32.05 -15.08
N ASP A 389 -20.78 31.71 -15.40
CA ASP A 389 -19.58 32.16 -14.71
C ASP A 389 -18.79 33.09 -15.64
N ARG A 390 -18.21 34.13 -15.04
CA ARG A 390 -17.30 35.05 -15.71
C ARG A 390 -15.90 34.88 -15.14
N ARG A 391 -15.01 34.43 -15.94
CA ARG A 391 -13.61 34.26 -15.52
C ARG A 391 -12.78 35.54 -15.54
N PHE A 392 -13.20 36.60 -16.19
CA PHE A 392 -12.42 37.84 -16.36
C PHE A 392 -13.29 39.11 -16.30
N GLY A 393 -13.09 39.92 -15.24
CA GLY A 393 -13.53 41.32 -15.15
C GLY A 393 -15.01 41.61 -14.92
N ALA A 394 -15.32 42.78 -14.41
CA ALA A 394 -16.70 43.31 -14.32
C ALA A 394 -17.16 43.79 -15.72
N VAL A 395 -18.17 43.16 -16.29
CA VAL A 395 -18.71 43.50 -17.59
C VAL A 395 -20.26 43.48 -17.55
N PRO A 396 -20.95 44.34 -18.31
CA PRO A 396 -22.40 44.50 -18.26
C PRO A 396 -23.19 43.25 -18.64
N LEU A 397 -24.43 43.16 -18.18
CA LEU A 397 -25.35 42.02 -18.29
C LEU A 397 -25.72 41.61 -19.73
N ARG A 398 -25.38 42.39 -20.75
CA ARG A 398 -25.52 42.02 -22.15
C ARG A 398 -24.17 41.61 -22.71
N LEU A 399 -24.02 40.32 -23.02
CA LEU A 399 -22.83 39.79 -23.69
C LEU A 399 -22.75 40.39 -25.12
N ALA A 400 -21.64 41.06 -25.43
CA ALA A 400 -21.30 41.40 -26.80
C ALA A 400 -21.04 40.12 -27.64
N PRO A 401 -21.19 40.16 -28.97
CA PRO A 401 -21.02 38.95 -29.80
C PRO A 401 -19.73 38.17 -29.58
N GLY A 402 -18.59 38.85 -29.34
CA GLY A 402 -17.29 38.18 -29.04
C GLY A 402 -17.17 37.68 -27.60
N GLU A 403 -18.00 38.09 -26.68
CA GLU A 403 -17.99 37.61 -25.27
C GLU A 403 -18.82 36.32 -25.11
N ARG A 404 -19.70 35.99 -26.07
CA ARG A 404 -20.45 34.72 -26.08
C ARG A 404 -19.53 33.50 -26.20
N GLU A 405 -18.44 33.63 -26.92
CA GLU A 405 -17.43 32.56 -27.07
C GLU A 405 -16.62 32.35 -25.78
N GLN A 406 -16.55 33.35 -24.90
CA GLN A 406 -15.81 33.29 -23.64
C GLN A 406 -16.70 33.00 -22.43
N ALA A 407 -18.02 33.05 -22.58
CA ALA A 407 -18.98 32.76 -21.51
C ALA A 407 -19.20 31.25 -21.40
N ARG A 408 -18.88 30.68 -20.23
CA ARG A 408 -19.16 29.29 -19.93
C ARG A 408 -20.48 29.14 -19.21
N VAL A 409 -21.42 28.41 -19.80
CA VAL A 409 -22.65 28.00 -19.12
C VAL A 409 -22.28 26.94 -18.07
N LEU A 410 -22.54 27.21 -16.79
CA LEU A 410 -22.28 26.31 -15.69
C LEU A 410 -23.39 25.28 -15.45
N ALA A 411 -24.66 25.72 -15.68
CA ALA A 411 -25.84 24.88 -15.56
C ALA A 411 -26.98 25.46 -16.40
N SER A 412 -27.90 24.61 -16.86
CA SER A 412 -29.13 25.04 -17.53
C SER A 412 -30.32 24.21 -17.08
N THR A 413 -31.49 24.81 -17.07
CA THR A 413 -32.76 24.17 -16.73
C THR A 413 -33.85 24.62 -17.69
N LEU A 414 -34.53 23.65 -18.30
CA LEU A 414 -35.72 23.84 -19.10
C LEU A 414 -36.92 23.29 -18.33
N VAL A 415 -37.95 24.10 -18.13
CA VAL A 415 -39.23 23.64 -17.54
C VAL A 415 -40.34 23.96 -18.50
N THR A 416 -41.21 22.99 -18.77
CA THR A 416 -42.38 23.17 -19.62
C THR A 416 -43.61 22.57 -18.97
N ARG A 417 -44.79 23.21 -19.21
CA ARG A 417 -46.09 22.70 -18.83
C ARG A 417 -46.78 22.06 -20.02
N ILE A 418 -47.41 20.94 -19.81
CA ILE A 418 -48.18 20.20 -20.82
C ILE A 418 -49.61 20.11 -20.32
N GLY A 419 -50.41 21.08 -20.71
CA GLY A 419 -51.75 21.26 -20.18
C GLY A 419 -51.75 21.68 -18.70
N ASN A 420 -52.89 21.50 -18.01
CA ASN A 420 -53.06 22.02 -16.64
C ASN A 420 -52.50 21.13 -15.53
N ALA A 421 -52.11 19.88 -15.82
CA ALA A 421 -51.78 18.91 -14.81
C ALA A 421 -50.38 18.29 -14.92
N ARG A 422 -49.66 18.50 -16.02
CA ARG A 422 -48.35 17.90 -16.29
C ARG A 422 -47.25 18.96 -16.38
N GLU A 423 -46.12 18.68 -15.77
CA GLU A 423 -44.92 19.52 -15.82
C GLU A 423 -43.72 18.64 -16.09
N LEU A 424 -42.82 19.08 -16.95
CA LEU A 424 -41.57 18.43 -17.29
C LEU A 424 -40.40 19.37 -17.05
N ALA A 425 -39.33 18.89 -16.46
CA ALA A 425 -38.08 19.64 -16.29
C ALA A 425 -36.91 18.82 -16.81
N LEU A 426 -36.00 19.46 -17.53
CA LEU A 426 -34.72 18.92 -17.96
C LEU A 426 -33.61 19.84 -17.48
N GLY A 427 -32.49 19.28 -17.10
CA GLY A 427 -31.36 20.05 -16.61
C GLY A 427 -30.03 19.50 -17.06
N TRP A 428 -29.11 20.38 -17.40
CA TRP A 428 -27.70 20.10 -17.60
C TRP A 428 -26.91 20.71 -16.44
N ASN A 429 -25.99 19.97 -15.83
CA ASN A 429 -25.33 20.30 -14.57
C ASN A 429 -26.33 20.68 -13.45
N THR A 430 -27.50 20.09 -13.46
CA THR A 430 -28.55 20.30 -12.46
C THR A 430 -29.03 18.94 -11.97
N SER A 431 -29.10 18.74 -10.64
CA SER A 431 -29.53 17.48 -10.06
C SER A 431 -30.99 17.18 -10.30
N SER A 432 -31.35 15.91 -10.45
CA SER A 432 -32.75 15.47 -10.57
C SER A 432 -33.60 15.90 -9.36
N ASP A 433 -32.99 15.95 -8.17
CA ASP A 433 -33.67 16.36 -6.93
C ASP A 433 -34.02 17.84 -6.94
N ALA A 434 -33.11 18.69 -7.46
CA ALA A 434 -33.39 20.12 -7.63
C ALA A 434 -34.53 20.37 -8.67
N LEU A 435 -34.54 19.57 -9.76
CA LEU A 435 -35.63 19.66 -10.77
C LEU A 435 -36.96 19.20 -10.17
N ALA A 436 -36.97 18.08 -9.43
CA ALA A 436 -38.15 17.59 -8.72
C ALA A 436 -38.66 18.61 -7.70
N ALA A 437 -37.76 19.21 -6.90
CA ALA A 437 -38.11 20.28 -5.96
C ALA A 437 -38.76 21.45 -6.62
N ARG A 438 -38.26 21.89 -7.80
CA ARG A 438 -38.81 22.98 -8.58
C ARG A 438 -40.24 22.67 -9.06
N LEU A 439 -40.47 21.46 -9.61
CA LEU A 439 -41.81 21.05 -10.06
C LEU A 439 -42.81 20.92 -8.88
N GLN A 440 -42.31 20.49 -7.70
CA GLN A 440 -43.09 20.40 -6.47
C GLN A 440 -43.31 21.75 -5.79
N LYS A 441 -42.74 22.85 -6.35
CA LYS A 441 -42.79 24.22 -5.81
C LYS A 441 -42.30 24.33 -4.37
N ARG A 442 -41.29 23.46 -4.01
CA ARG A 442 -40.68 23.52 -2.68
C ARG A 442 -39.86 24.79 -2.53
N ARG A 443 -40.14 25.53 -1.48
CA ARG A 443 -39.33 26.70 -1.10
C ARG A 443 -38.31 26.24 -0.08
N GLU A 444 -37.07 26.05 -0.48
CA GLU A 444 -35.98 25.78 0.44
C GLU A 444 -35.39 27.13 0.90
N ALA A 445 -35.12 27.23 2.22
CA ALA A 445 -34.37 28.35 2.75
C ALA A 445 -32.91 28.24 2.28
N GLN A 446 -32.27 29.37 2.01
CA GLN A 446 -30.87 29.40 1.60
C GLN A 446 -29.99 29.32 2.84
N PHE A 447 -29.72 28.11 3.32
CA PHE A 447 -28.77 27.84 4.39
C PHE A 447 -27.38 27.51 3.82
N LEU A 448 -26.31 27.96 4.46
CA LEU A 448 -24.92 27.69 4.07
C LEU A 448 -24.48 26.25 4.40
N VAL A 449 -24.85 25.81 5.61
CA VAL A 449 -24.44 24.51 6.16
C VAL A 449 -25.39 23.41 5.71
N ALA A 450 -26.60 23.75 5.34
CA ALA A 450 -27.57 22.82 4.75
C ALA A 450 -27.06 22.29 3.44
N GLY A 451 -26.04 21.48 3.51
CA GLY A 451 -25.60 20.66 2.41
C GLY A 451 -26.70 19.73 1.95
N THR A 452 -26.67 19.38 0.69
CA THR A 452 -27.53 18.37 0.08
C THR A 452 -27.67 17.18 1.02
N ALA A 453 -28.87 16.64 1.17
CA ALA A 453 -29.22 15.50 2.00
C ALA A 453 -28.32 14.24 1.82
N ASN A 454 -27.42 14.27 0.86
CA ASN A 454 -26.69 13.11 0.37
C ASN A 454 -25.27 12.97 0.89
N GLY A 455 -24.71 13.90 1.68
CA GLY A 455 -23.38 13.76 2.31
C GLY A 455 -22.20 13.50 1.36
N MET A 456 -22.45 13.48 0.06
CA MET A 456 -21.47 13.23 -0.99
C MET A 456 -21.23 14.49 -1.82
N PHE A 457 -19.98 14.70 -2.23
CA PHE A 457 -19.69 15.69 -3.25
C PHE A 457 -20.09 15.14 -4.62
N GLU A 458 -21.19 15.64 -5.13
CA GLU A 458 -21.80 15.21 -6.39
C GLU A 458 -21.78 16.35 -7.39
N ARG A 459 -21.30 16.06 -8.60
CA ARG A 459 -21.39 16.98 -9.75
C ARG A 459 -22.42 16.43 -10.72
N PRO A 460 -23.61 17.01 -10.78
CA PRO A 460 -24.65 16.61 -11.74
C PRO A 460 -24.16 16.77 -13.18
N GLU A 461 -24.51 15.82 -14.06
CA GLU A 461 -24.30 15.93 -15.50
C GLU A 461 -25.63 16.21 -16.23
N LEU A 462 -26.57 15.32 -16.03
CA LEU A 462 -27.92 15.40 -16.64
C LEU A 462 -28.97 15.03 -15.63
N GLY A 463 -30.05 15.80 -15.58
CA GLY A 463 -31.21 15.48 -14.75
C GLY A 463 -32.50 15.66 -15.54
N PHE A 464 -33.52 14.94 -15.16
CA PHE A 464 -34.90 15.15 -15.59
C PHE A 464 -35.84 14.98 -14.40
N ALA A 465 -37.00 15.63 -14.48
CA ALA A 465 -38.13 15.40 -13.59
C ALA A 465 -39.43 15.57 -14.37
N ALA A 466 -40.43 14.76 -14.09
CA ALA A 466 -41.77 14.85 -14.63
C ALA A 466 -42.77 14.77 -13.49
N ARG A 467 -43.74 15.67 -13.46
CA ARG A 467 -44.78 15.73 -12.44
C ARG A 467 -46.17 15.67 -13.07
N GLN A 468 -47.03 14.84 -12.48
CA GLN A 468 -48.45 14.74 -12.79
C GLN A 468 -49.25 15.10 -11.53
N ARG A 469 -50.22 16.00 -11.64
CA ARG A 469 -51.13 16.35 -10.54
C ARG A 469 -52.47 15.63 -10.70
N PHE A 470 -53.00 15.20 -9.54
CA PHE A 470 -54.28 14.52 -9.39
C PHE A 470 -55.04 15.18 -8.23
N GLY A 471 -55.81 16.24 -8.53
CA GLY A 471 -56.44 17.03 -7.49
C GLY A 471 -55.42 17.68 -6.54
N GLY A 472 -55.54 17.39 -5.24
CA GLY A 472 -54.61 17.87 -4.19
C GLY A 472 -53.31 17.10 -4.04
N MET A 473 -53.09 16.05 -4.84
CA MET A 473 -51.88 15.26 -4.81
C MET A 473 -51.05 15.38 -6.07
N GLY A 474 -49.74 15.19 -5.96
CA GLY A 474 -48.81 15.12 -7.06
C GLY A 474 -47.96 13.85 -7.02
N VAL A 475 -47.66 13.33 -8.20
CA VAL A 475 -46.69 12.28 -8.41
C VAL A 475 -45.54 12.86 -9.21
N THR A 476 -44.32 12.77 -8.72
CA THR A 476 -43.12 13.24 -9.39
C THR A 476 -42.18 12.07 -9.63
N VAL A 477 -41.78 11.86 -10.89
CA VAL A 477 -40.69 10.93 -11.23
C VAL A 477 -39.48 11.73 -11.61
N SER A 478 -38.33 11.40 -11.11
CA SER A 478 -37.06 12.08 -11.39
C SER A 478 -35.94 11.11 -11.63
N GLY A 479 -34.93 11.50 -12.39
CA GLY A 479 -33.74 10.69 -12.59
C GLY A 479 -32.61 11.52 -13.19
N GLY A 480 -31.39 11.01 -13.03
CA GLY A 480 -30.22 11.72 -13.53
C GLY A 480 -28.94 10.92 -13.41
N ARG A 481 -27.90 11.50 -14.01
CA ARG A 481 -26.53 11.04 -13.90
C ARG A 481 -25.68 12.13 -13.30
N SER A 482 -24.72 11.71 -12.48
CA SER A 482 -23.77 12.59 -11.81
C SER A 482 -22.39 11.93 -11.72
N LEU A 483 -21.37 12.74 -11.47
CA LEU A 483 -20.04 12.31 -11.11
C LEU A 483 -19.85 12.48 -9.60
N VAL A 484 -19.25 11.50 -8.96
CA VAL A 484 -18.78 11.62 -7.57
C VAL A 484 -17.50 12.45 -7.62
N TRP A 485 -17.57 13.67 -7.08
CA TRP A 485 -16.41 14.55 -7.06
C TRP A 485 -15.56 14.30 -5.80
N ARG A 486 -14.24 14.15 -5.99
CA ARG A 486 -13.25 14.01 -4.91
C ARG A 486 -12.07 14.94 -5.17
N PRO A 487 -11.52 15.61 -4.15
CA PRO A 487 -10.34 16.48 -4.32
C PRO A 487 -9.14 15.77 -4.96
N GLU A 488 -8.98 14.47 -4.67
CA GLU A 488 -7.89 13.63 -5.18
C GLU A 488 -8.09 13.22 -6.66
N ALA A 489 -9.30 13.32 -7.19
CA ALA A 489 -9.61 13.00 -8.59
C ALA A 489 -8.90 13.96 -9.59
N LEU A 490 -8.32 15.05 -9.12
CA LEU A 490 -7.47 15.93 -9.93
C LEU A 490 -6.15 15.25 -10.36
N ARG A 491 -5.69 14.24 -9.62
CA ARG A 491 -4.49 13.45 -9.96
C ARG A 491 -4.83 12.16 -10.71
N ASP A 492 -5.99 11.58 -10.44
CA ASP A 492 -6.47 10.36 -11.07
C ASP A 492 -7.60 10.75 -12.04
N ARG A 493 -7.35 10.72 -13.35
CA ARG A 493 -8.29 11.12 -14.41
C ARG A 493 -9.52 10.21 -14.54
N ARG A 494 -9.79 9.36 -13.56
CA ARG A 494 -10.92 8.44 -13.55
C ARG A 494 -12.14 9.09 -12.91
N GLU A 495 -13.19 9.25 -13.69
CA GLU A 495 -14.49 9.74 -13.24
C GLU A 495 -15.31 8.56 -12.68
N ASP A 496 -15.78 8.69 -11.43
CA ASP A 496 -16.68 7.71 -10.81
C ASP A 496 -18.13 8.19 -11.03
N ARG A 497 -18.90 7.40 -11.74
CA ARG A 497 -20.28 7.74 -12.13
C ARG A 497 -21.29 7.19 -11.16
N LEU A 498 -22.39 7.93 -11.00
CA LEU A 498 -23.59 7.49 -10.32
C LEU A 498 -24.84 7.82 -11.13
N ALA A 499 -25.87 7.00 -10.98
CA ALA A 499 -27.19 7.20 -11.55
C ALA A 499 -28.23 7.19 -10.44
N ARG A 500 -29.22 8.05 -10.54
CA ARG A 500 -30.36 8.13 -9.60
C ARG A 500 -31.68 7.99 -10.33
N LEU A 501 -32.63 7.37 -9.66
CA LEU A 501 -34.04 7.33 -10.03
C LEU A 501 -34.85 7.57 -8.77
N GLY A 502 -35.87 8.43 -8.85
CA GLY A 502 -36.73 8.72 -7.72
C GLY A 502 -38.19 8.80 -8.12
N VAL A 503 -39.06 8.44 -7.20
CA VAL A 503 -40.52 8.68 -7.28
C VAL A 503 -40.97 9.32 -6.00
N ALA A 504 -41.69 10.41 -6.07
CA ALA A 504 -42.21 11.11 -4.89
C ALA A 504 -43.70 11.36 -5.02
N LEU A 505 -44.39 11.12 -3.95
CA LEU A 505 -45.77 11.54 -3.73
C LEU A 505 -45.75 12.80 -2.86
N ASP A 506 -46.52 13.78 -3.20
CA ASP A 506 -46.71 15.00 -2.42
C ASP A 506 -48.20 15.43 -2.40
N GLY A 507 -48.57 16.12 -1.36
CA GLY A 507 -49.94 16.56 -1.21
C GLY A 507 -50.10 17.61 -0.12
N HIS A 508 -51.34 18.15 -0.07
CA HIS A 508 -51.74 19.19 0.89
C HIS A 508 -52.80 18.63 1.84
N GLY A 509 -52.60 18.80 3.14
CA GLY A 509 -53.59 18.54 4.19
C GLY A 509 -54.24 19.84 4.63
N GLY A 510 -55.19 20.39 3.82
CA GLY A 510 -55.71 21.74 3.97
C GLY A 510 -54.67 22.80 3.60
N ASP A 511 -54.91 24.06 4.05
CA ASP A 511 -54.06 25.21 3.73
C ASP A 511 -52.78 25.26 4.59
N ALA A 512 -52.74 24.48 5.68
CA ALA A 512 -51.71 24.57 6.68
C ALA A 512 -50.63 23.51 6.58
N LEU A 513 -50.86 22.39 5.90
CA LEU A 513 -49.95 21.24 5.91
C LEU A 513 -49.58 20.77 4.50
N ASP A 514 -48.30 20.72 4.20
CA ASP A 514 -47.75 20.05 3.02
C ASP A 514 -46.98 18.80 3.46
N TRP A 515 -47.14 17.70 2.76
CA TRP A 515 -46.44 16.47 3.03
C TRP A 515 -45.83 15.86 1.78
N ARG A 516 -44.77 15.11 1.94
CA ARG A 516 -44.07 14.40 0.86
C ARG A 516 -43.55 13.05 1.36
N LEU A 517 -43.60 12.06 0.48
CA LEU A 517 -42.90 10.78 0.65
C LEU A 517 -42.17 10.46 -0.66
N GLY A 518 -40.85 10.44 -0.60
CA GLY A 518 -39.96 10.03 -1.68
C GLY A 518 -39.43 8.62 -1.50
N LEU A 519 -39.28 7.91 -2.63
CA LEU A 519 -38.55 6.66 -2.74
C LEU A 519 -37.46 6.87 -3.79
N GLY A 520 -36.23 6.55 -3.45
CA GLY A 520 -35.08 6.70 -4.33
C GLY A 520 -34.32 5.40 -4.54
N LEU A 521 -33.71 5.27 -5.71
CA LEU A 521 -32.73 4.25 -6.04
C LEU A 521 -31.50 4.91 -6.62
N MET A 522 -30.34 4.70 -6.00
CA MET A 522 -29.05 5.19 -6.46
C MET A 522 -28.13 4.02 -6.77
N ARG A 523 -27.47 4.06 -7.91
CA ARG A 523 -26.46 3.11 -8.32
C ARG A 523 -25.14 3.81 -8.56
N GLU A 524 -24.12 3.42 -7.84
CA GLU A 524 -22.76 3.87 -7.97
C GLU A 524 -21.93 2.79 -8.66
N GLU A 525 -21.07 3.17 -9.64
CA GLU A 525 -20.31 2.20 -10.42
C GLU A 525 -19.09 1.66 -9.65
N ARG A 526 -18.39 2.53 -8.90
CA ARG A 526 -17.12 2.21 -8.23
C ARG A 526 -17.01 2.80 -6.82
N THR A 527 -18.06 3.41 -6.32
CA THR A 527 -18.07 4.04 -5.01
C THR A 527 -19.17 3.44 -4.14
N VAL A 528 -19.10 3.69 -2.84
CA VAL A 528 -20.06 3.27 -1.83
C VAL A 528 -20.40 4.52 -1.00
N LEU A 529 -21.56 5.11 -1.20
CA LEU A 529 -21.96 6.40 -0.61
C LEU A 529 -20.83 7.46 -0.80
N GLY A 530 -20.24 7.51 -1.99
CA GLY A 530 -19.16 8.42 -2.34
C GLY A 530 -17.75 7.99 -1.88
N ALA A 531 -17.60 6.97 -1.04
CA ALA A 531 -16.31 6.41 -0.66
C ALA A 531 -15.76 5.51 -1.78
N ARG A 532 -14.46 5.50 -1.96
CA ARG A 532 -13.78 4.60 -2.90
C ARG A 532 -12.83 3.68 -2.17
N PHE A 533 -12.93 2.41 -2.47
CA PHE A 533 -12.03 1.37 -1.98
C PHE A 533 -11.25 0.75 -3.15
N ALA A 534 -9.99 0.37 -2.91
CA ALA A 534 -9.19 -0.38 -3.87
C ALA A 534 -9.74 -1.81 -4.03
N ASP A 535 -9.32 -2.50 -5.08
CA ASP A 535 -9.76 -3.87 -5.35
C ASP A 535 -9.45 -4.83 -4.19
N ALA A 536 -8.35 -4.56 -3.46
CA ALA A 536 -7.96 -5.28 -2.24
C ALA A 536 -8.99 -5.17 -1.09
N LEU A 537 -9.86 -4.17 -1.11
CA LEU A 537 -10.98 -3.98 -0.17
C LEU A 537 -12.35 -4.16 -0.86
N GLY A 538 -12.36 -4.79 -2.02
CA GLY A 538 -13.59 -5.05 -2.74
C GLY A 538 -14.12 -3.84 -3.50
N GLY A 539 -13.25 -3.12 -4.22
CA GLY A 539 -13.48 -1.88 -5.00
C GLY A 539 -14.64 -1.86 -6.00
N GLY A 540 -15.73 -2.50 -5.65
CA GLY A 540 -16.97 -2.51 -6.42
C GLY A 540 -17.86 -1.31 -6.14
N GLY A 541 -18.90 -1.15 -6.96
CA GLY A 541 -19.95 -0.15 -6.77
C GLY A 541 -20.97 -0.55 -5.69
N ALA A 542 -22.01 0.26 -5.56
CA ALA A 542 -23.09 0.03 -4.62
C ALA A 542 -24.46 0.40 -5.19
N THR A 543 -25.50 -0.19 -4.61
CA THR A 543 -26.88 0.19 -4.84
C THR A 543 -27.51 0.61 -3.53
N THR A 544 -28.08 1.82 -3.48
CA THR A 544 -28.73 2.38 -2.30
C THR A 544 -30.19 2.67 -2.61
N GLY A 545 -31.08 2.09 -1.82
CA GLY A 545 -32.49 2.45 -1.77
C GLY A 545 -32.72 3.48 -0.67
N THR A 546 -33.49 4.55 -0.91
CA THR A 546 -33.80 5.59 0.07
C THR A 546 -35.32 5.75 0.29
N ILE A 547 -35.69 6.12 1.51
CA ILE A 547 -37.02 6.58 1.89
C ILE A 547 -36.88 7.99 2.43
N GLU A 548 -37.64 8.95 1.88
CA GLU A 548 -37.47 10.37 2.12
C GLU A 548 -38.81 11.05 2.52
N PRO A 549 -39.20 10.98 3.80
CA PRO A 549 -40.35 11.74 4.30
C PRO A 549 -40.03 13.22 4.44
N GLY A 550 -41.05 14.05 4.24
CA GLY A 550 -40.97 15.47 4.49
C GLY A 550 -42.33 16.06 4.83
N VAL A 551 -42.36 17.02 5.73
CA VAL A 551 -43.54 17.73 6.14
C VAL A 551 -43.23 19.21 6.33
N THR A 552 -44.15 20.08 5.92
CA THR A 552 -44.09 21.52 6.18
C THR A 552 -45.45 21.97 6.73
N TRP A 553 -45.44 22.51 7.94
CA TRP A 553 -46.61 23.02 8.63
C TRP A 553 -46.56 24.56 8.69
N ARG A 554 -47.68 25.19 8.42
CA ARG A 554 -47.86 26.63 8.49
C ARG A 554 -48.88 26.98 9.60
N PRO A 555 -48.40 27.03 10.87
CA PRO A 555 -49.30 27.24 12.03
C PRO A 555 -50.00 28.58 12.04
N MET A 556 -49.36 29.59 11.48
CA MET A 556 -49.83 30.97 11.43
C MET A 556 -49.33 31.67 10.16
N ARG A 557 -49.93 32.80 9.80
CA ARG A 557 -49.46 33.58 8.64
C ARG A 557 -48.00 34.00 8.80
N GLY A 558 -47.21 33.69 7.79
CA GLY A 558 -45.78 33.99 7.76
C GLY A 558 -44.88 32.97 8.49
N TRP A 559 -45.42 31.98 9.24
CA TRP A 559 -44.63 30.97 9.90
C TRP A 559 -44.60 29.66 9.10
N HIS A 560 -43.42 29.03 9.07
CA HIS A 560 -43.17 27.76 8.40
C HIS A 560 -42.36 26.85 9.36
N VAL A 561 -42.85 25.68 9.65
CA VAL A 561 -42.16 24.66 10.44
C VAL A 561 -42.01 23.44 9.53
N GLY A 562 -40.77 23.04 9.26
CA GLY A 562 -40.47 21.95 8.35
C GLY A 562 -39.68 20.83 9.05
N ALA A 563 -39.93 19.59 8.66
CA ALA A 563 -39.08 18.46 8.99
C ALA A 563 -38.88 17.59 7.76
N THR A 564 -37.65 17.20 7.51
CA THR A 564 -37.26 16.29 6.43
C THR A 564 -36.32 15.23 6.93
N GLY A 565 -36.39 14.03 6.38
CA GLY A 565 -35.49 12.92 6.72
C GLY A 565 -35.16 12.08 5.49
N SER A 566 -34.11 11.32 5.59
CA SER A 566 -33.76 10.26 4.64
C SER A 566 -33.22 9.06 5.39
N LEU A 567 -33.69 7.87 5.02
CA LEU A 567 -33.19 6.60 5.50
C LEU A 567 -32.72 5.80 4.29
N GLY A 568 -31.44 5.42 4.27
CA GLY A 568 -30.80 4.72 3.16
C GLY A 568 -30.39 3.30 3.51
N PHE A 569 -30.62 2.37 2.61
CA PHE A 569 -30.19 0.98 2.70
C PHE A 569 -29.26 0.69 1.52
N THR A 570 -27.97 0.53 1.80
CA THR A 570 -26.93 0.31 0.78
C THR A 570 -26.48 -1.13 0.77
N ARG A 571 -26.41 -1.71 -0.43
CA ARG A 571 -25.80 -3.01 -0.71
C ARG A 571 -24.59 -2.80 -1.61
N VAL A 572 -23.42 -3.21 -1.14
CA VAL A 572 -22.18 -3.16 -1.90
C VAL A 572 -22.11 -4.34 -2.86
N ALA A 573 -21.62 -4.13 -4.07
CA ALA A 573 -21.43 -5.19 -5.06
C ALA A 573 -20.39 -6.21 -4.55
N GLY A 574 -20.65 -7.49 -4.74
CA GLY A 574 -19.73 -8.57 -4.36
C GLY A 574 -18.51 -8.61 -5.28
N THR A 575 -17.33 -8.88 -4.69
CA THR A 575 -16.05 -9.07 -5.38
C THR A 575 -15.34 -10.32 -4.83
N SER A 576 -14.18 -10.68 -5.37
CA SER A 576 -13.40 -11.83 -4.90
C SER A 576 -12.98 -11.72 -3.43
N VAL A 577 -12.64 -10.51 -2.96
CA VAL A 577 -12.23 -10.23 -1.57
C VAL A 577 -13.39 -9.76 -0.67
N ALA A 578 -14.56 -9.45 -1.25
CA ALA A 578 -15.79 -9.13 -0.53
C ALA A 578 -16.97 -9.86 -1.21
N PRO A 579 -17.09 -11.20 -1.06
CA PRO A 579 -17.95 -12.02 -1.90
C PRO A 579 -19.46 -11.78 -1.70
N GLY A 580 -19.83 -10.94 -0.75
CA GLY A 580 -21.22 -10.54 -0.47
C GLY A 580 -21.46 -10.30 1.02
N GLY A 581 -22.64 -9.73 1.33
CA GLY A 581 -23.02 -9.43 2.72
C GLY A 581 -22.62 -8.03 3.23
N SER A 582 -21.88 -7.26 2.45
CA SER A 582 -21.55 -5.86 2.78
C SER A 582 -22.79 -4.99 2.65
N ARG A 583 -23.28 -4.47 3.77
CA ARG A 583 -24.50 -3.65 3.86
C ARG A 583 -24.26 -2.47 4.78
N LEU A 584 -24.93 -1.35 4.48
CA LEU A 584 -24.90 -0.16 5.32
C LEU A 584 -26.32 0.39 5.47
N VAL A 585 -26.58 0.96 6.62
CA VAL A 585 -27.77 1.79 6.90
C VAL A 585 -27.28 3.20 7.12
N SER A 586 -27.89 4.18 6.46
CA SER A 586 -27.53 5.59 6.58
C SER A 586 -28.77 6.45 6.82
N SER A 587 -28.59 7.57 7.51
CA SER A 587 -29.66 8.51 7.78
C SER A 587 -29.20 9.95 7.64
N SER A 588 -30.16 10.85 7.32
CA SER A 588 -30.02 12.30 7.45
C SER A 588 -31.35 12.91 7.85
N TRP A 589 -31.31 14.05 8.52
CA TRP A 589 -32.53 14.78 8.87
C TRP A 589 -32.27 16.28 9.01
N ALA A 590 -33.32 17.08 8.82
CA ALA A 590 -33.31 18.50 9.09
C ALA A 590 -34.67 18.93 9.68
N PHE A 591 -34.62 19.87 10.62
CA PHE A 591 -35.74 20.54 11.21
C PHE A 591 -35.59 22.04 11.00
N ASP A 592 -36.60 22.68 10.43
CA ASP A 592 -36.60 24.09 10.03
C ASP A 592 -37.71 24.87 10.69
N VAL A 593 -37.39 26.06 11.16
CA VAL A 593 -38.40 27.08 11.52
C VAL A 593 -38.10 28.37 10.77
N ALA A 594 -39.04 28.89 10.05
CA ALA A 594 -38.86 30.16 9.32
C ALA A 594 -40.04 31.10 9.50
N ARG A 595 -39.75 32.38 9.46
CA ARG A 595 -40.74 33.45 9.51
C ARG A 595 -40.51 34.43 8.36
N ASP A 596 -41.56 34.67 7.55
CA ASP A 596 -41.60 35.72 6.55
C ASP A 596 -42.07 37.03 7.21
N GLY A 597 -41.42 38.14 6.89
CA GLY A 597 -41.68 39.43 7.53
C GLY A 597 -41.28 39.45 9.02
N ALA A 598 -40.08 38.96 9.33
CA ALA A 598 -39.58 38.79 10.70
C ALA A 598 -39.07 40.14 11.27
N LEU A 599 -38.26 40.86 10.51
CA LEU A 599 -37.62 42.12 10.91
C LEU A 599 -38.06 43.28 10.05
N ILE A 600 -38.22 43.08 8.73
CA ILE A 600 -38.71 44.07 7.76
C ILE A 600 -39.67 43.41 6.78
N GLU A 601 -40.47 44.22 6.11
CA GLU A 601 -41.42 43.72 5.12
C GLU A 601 -40.67 43.04 3.94
N GLY A 602 -41.07 41.80 3.62
CA GLY A 602 -40.49 41.01 2.55
C GLY A 602 -39.18 40.26 2.89
N ASP A 603 -38.75 40.30 4.15
CA ASP A 603 -37.62 39.48 4.62
C ASP A 603 -38.05 38.06 5.02
N ARG A 604 -37.06 37.23 5.25
CA ARG A 604 -37.22 35.88 5.81
C ARG A 604 -36.09 35.58 6.79
N LEU A 605 -36.47 35.24 8.00
CA LEU A 605 -35.56 34.70 9.03
C LEU A 605 -35.82 33.19 9.19
N GLY A 606 -34.77 32.38 9.13
CA GLY A 606 -34.83 30.92 9.29
C GLY A 606 -33.86 30.42 10.30
N LEU A 607 -34.27 29.40 11.04
CA LEU A 607 -33.42 28.57 11.91
C LEU A 607 -33.48 27.14 11.38
N ARG A 608 -32.34 26.48 11.23
CA ARG A 608 -32.22 25.06 10.91
C ARG A 608 -31.40 24.33 11.96
N LEU A 609 -31.85 23.14 12.32
CA LEU A 609 -31.09 22.13 13.01
C LEU A 609 -31.04 20.89 12.12
N SER A 610 -29.85 20.37 11.81
CA SER A 610 -29.72 19.26 10.88
C SER A 610 -28.60 18.28 11.25
N GLN A 611 -28.74 17.06 10.75
CA GLN A 611 -27.68 16.06 10.68
C GLN A 611 -27.46 15.71 9.21
N PRO A 612 -26.28 15.97 8.67
CA PRO A 612 -25.90 15.50 7.31
C PRO A 612 -25.96 13.97 7.21
N LEU A 613 -25.90 13.44 6.00
CA LEU A 613 -25.91 11.99 5.78
C LEU A 613 -24.79 11.32 6.59
N ARG A 614 -25.18 10.35 7.42
CA ARG A 614 -24.30 9.54 8.26
C ARG A 614 -24.58 8.06 8.03
N VAL A 615 -23.53 7.24 7.99
CA VAL A 615 -23.65 5.79 8.08
C VAL A 615 -23.91 5.43 9.54
N GLU A 616 -25.10 4.91 9.84
CA GLU A 616 -25.51 4.55 11.20
C GLU A 616 -24.97 3.18 11.62
N SER A 617 -24.91 2.25 10.68
CA SER A 617 -24.40 0.90 10.92
C SER A 617 -23.96 0.21 9.65
N GLY A 618 -23.15 -0.85 9.82
CA GLY A 618 -22.69 -1.71 8.73
C GLY A 618 -21.29 -1.37 8.24
N GLY A 619 -20.90 -2.03 7.13
CA GLY A 619 -19.55 -1.91 6.59
C GLY A 619 -19.25 -2.94 5.52
N LEU A 620 -17.96 -3.16 5.27
CA LEU A 620 -17.47 -4.16 4.33
C LEU A 620 -17.23 -5.49 5.06
N ALA A 621 -17.75 -6.58 4.50
CA ALA A 621 -17.49 -7.94 4.93
C ALA A 621 -16.39 -8.51 4.03
N LEU A 622 -15.14 -8.38 4.47
CA LEU A 622 -13.97 -8.80 3.70
C LEU A 622 -13.64 -10.27 3.97
N ASN A 623 -13.12 -10.96 2.97
CA ASN A 623 -12.55 -12.30 3.07
C ASN A 623 -11.09 -12.21 2.61
N LEU A 624 -10.18 -12.00 3.58
CA LEU A 624 -8.77 -11.73 3.31
C LEU A 624 -7.91 -12.98 3.60
N PRO A 625 -6.80 -13.17 2.87
CA PRO A 625 -5.82 -14.19 3.22
C PRO A 625 -5.14 -13.78 4.54
N VAL A 626 -5.32 -14.60 5.59
CA VAL A 626 -4.78 -14.35 6.93
C VAL A 626 -3.58 -15.22 7.28
N ALA A 627 -3.30 -16.23 6.47
CA ALA A 627 -2.10 -17.06 6.59
C ALA A 627 -1.74 -17.65 5.22
N TRP A 628 -0.47 -18.01 5.06
CA TRP A 628 0.06 -18.72 3.90
C TRP A 628 0.73 -20.00 4.33
N ASP A 629 0.47 -21.09 3.62
CA ASP A 629 1.13 -22.38 3.81
C ASP A 629 2.07 -22.65 2.64
N TYR A 630 3.38 -22.69 2.94
CA TYR A 630 4.40 -22.93 1.92
C TYR A 630 4.42 -24.36 1.41
N ALA A 631 4.01 -25.36 2.23
CA ALA A 631 4.03 -26.76 1.84
C ALA A 631 2.96 -27.07 0.79
N THR A 632 1.78 -26.48 0.95
CA THR A 632 0.64 -26.65 0.01
C THR A 632 0.53 -25.48 -0.98
N GLN A 633 1.29 -24.42 -0.81
CA GLN A 633 1.20 -23.17 -1.58
C GLN A 633 -0.24 -22.61 -1.62
N THR A 634 -0.91 -22.63 -0.49
CA THR A 634 -2.29 -22.17 -0.37
C THR A 634 -2.47 -21.09 0.68
N ALA A 635 -3.41 -20.17 0.41
CA ALA A 635 -3.81 -19.14 1.36
C ALA A 635 -4.98 -19.65 2.21
N ARG A 636 -4.92 -19.42 3.52
CA ARG A 636 -6.06 -19.56 4.41
C ARG A 636 -6.78 -18.22 4.52
N PHE A 637 -8.06 -18.18 4.15
CA PHE A 637 -8.88 -16.98 4.21
C PHE A 637 -9.60 -16.85 5.55
N GLY A 638 -9.77 -15.61 5.99
CA GLY A 638 -10.52 -15.24 7.19
C GLY A 638 -11.49 -14.09 6.92
N ARG A 639 -12.63 -14.09 7.64
CA ARG A 639 -13.58 -12.97 7.59
C ARG A 639 -13.05 -11.81 8.44
N VAL A 640 -12.86 -10.65 7.81
CA VAL A 640 -12.38 -9.42 8.45
C VAL A 640 -13.42 -8.33 8.18
N PRO A 641 -14.25 -7.96 9.17
CA PRO A 641 -15.22 -6.89 9.00
C PRO A 641 -14.52 -5.52 9.12
N LEU A 642 -14.85 -4.59 8.21
CA LEU A 642 -14.49 -3.18 8.30
C LEU A 642 -15.75 -2.37 8.53
N SER A 643 -15.95 -1.82 9.73
CA SER A 643 -17.05 -0.90 10.02
C SER A 643 -16.86 0.40 9.26
N LEU A 644 -17.95 0.90 8.66
CA LEU A 644 -18.00 2.21 7.99
C LEU A 644 -18.91 3.20 8.73
N ALA A 645 -19.36 2.85 9.94
CA ALA A 645 -20.12 3.75 10.82
C ALA A 645 -19.16 4.61 11.65
N PRO A 646 -19.18 5.94 11.53
CA PRO A 646 -18.33 6.83 12.29
C PRO A 646 -18.69 6.87 13.77
N LYS A 647 -17.70 7.20 14.61
CA LYS A 647 -17.92 7.44 16.05
C LYS A 647 -18.54 8.81 16.28
N GLY A 648 -18.10 9.82 15.53
CA GLY A 648 -18.63 11.18 15.56
C GLY A 648 -20.05 11.27 14.97
N ARG A 649 -20.77 12.33 15.36
CA ARG A 649 -22.08 12.67 14.82
C ARG A 649 -22.17 14.18 14.60
N GLU A 650 -22.07 14.60 13.34
CA GLU A 650 -22.23 16.00 12.98
C GLU A 650 -23.65 16.45 13.26
N LEU A 651 -23.77 17.56 14.01
CA LEU A 651 -24.99 18.28 14.23
C LEU A 651 -24.75 19.75 13.88
N ASP A 652 -25.57 20.27 13.00
CA ASP A 652 -25.47 21.61 12.48
C ASP A 652 -26.64 22.46 12.99
N ALA A 653 -26.34 23.66 13.47
CA ALA A 653 -27.32 24.70 13.76
C ALA A 653 -27.00 25.93 12.95
N GLU A 654 -27.96 26.48 12.23
CA GLU A 654 -27.79 27.67 11.40
C GLU A 654 -28.96 28.63 11.52
N VAL A 655 -28.66 29.92 11.69
CA VAL A 655 -29.62 31.03 11.56
C VAL A 655 -29.29 31.74 10.27
N ALA A 656 -30.29 31.89 9.38
CA ALA A 656 -30.17 32.56 8.11
C ALA A 656 -31.21 33.66 7.97
N TRP A 657 -30.78 34.85 7.57
CA TRP A 657 -31.65 35.96 7.27
C TRP A 657 -31.46 36.42 5.82
N SER A 658 -32.56 36.65 5.09
CA SER A 658 -32.55 37.13 3.73
C SER A 658 -33.56 38.22 3.54
N ALA A 659 -33.20 39.29 2.79
CA ALA A 659 -34.04 40.43 2.53
C ALA A 659 -33.70 41.08 1.16
N ARG A 660 -34.59 41.90 0.64
CA ARG A 660 -34.22 42.80 -0.44
C ARG A 660 -33.77 44.12 0.18
N LEU A 661 -32.50 44.48 -0.03
CA LEU A 661 -31.90 45.72 0.47
C LEU A 661 -31.10 46.40 -0.67
N TRP A 662 -31.25 47.75 -0.79
CA TRP A 662 -30.46 48.56 -1.74
C TRP A 662 -30.51 48.00 -3.16
N ASP A 663 -31.72 47.71 -3.67
CA ASP A 663 -32.00 47.13 -4.99
C ASP A 663 -31.30 45.80 -5.28
N GLY A 664 -30.85 45.13 -4.23
CA GLY A 664 -30.18 43.82 -4.29
C GLY A 664 -30.79 42.78 -3.36
N ALA A 665 -30.39 41.54 -3.57
CA ALA A 665 -30.69 40.45 -2.68
C ALA A 665 -29.57 40.34 -1.60
N PHE A 666 -29.95 40.51 -0.36
CA PHE A 666 -29.07 40.35 0.81
C PHE A 666 -29.34 39.03 1.52
N SER A 667 -28.29 38.34 1.96
CA SER A 667 -28.38 37.19 2.85
C SER A 667 -27.24 37.20 3.86
N ALA A 668 -27.56 36.84 5.11
CA ALA A 668 -26.58 36.65 6.19
C ALA A 668 -26.89 35.34 6.90
N SER A 669 -25.87 34.60 7.21
CA SER A 669 -25.95 33.31 7.93
C SER A 669 -24.91 33.23 9.01
N LEU A 670 -25.31 32.65 10.15
CA LEU A 670 -24.43 32.25 11.27
C LEU A 670 -24.68 30.78 11.51
N PHE A 671 -23.61 30.00 11.62
CA PHE A 671 -23.70 28.56 11.86
C PHE A 671 -22.76 28.10 12.97
N TRP A 672 -23.14 26.99 13.56
CA TRP A 672 -22.34 26.19 14.50
C TRP A 672 -22.48 24.72 14.13
N ARG A 673 -21.36 23.98 14.17
CA ARG A 673 -21.31 22.55 13.89
C ARG A 673 -20.58 21.80 15.00
N ARG A 674 -21.18 20.73 15.47
CA ARG A 674 -20.57 19.77 16.36
C ARG A 674 -20.09 18.56 15.56
N ASP A 675 -18.93 18.01 15.91
CA ASP A 675 -18.28 16.85 15.21
C ASP A 675 -18.27 17.01 13.69
N PRO A 676 -17.72 18.12 13.12
CA PRO A 676 -17.79 18.40 11.70
C PRO A 676 -17.26 17.23 10.84
N GLY A 677 -18.02 16.81 9.82
CA GLY A 677 -17.68 15.65 8.98
C GLY A 677 -17.84 14.31 9.68
N HIS A 678 -18.55 14.24 10.81
CA HIS A 678 -18.69 13.06 11.68
C HIS A 678 -17.37 12.58 12.30
N PHE A 679 -16.50 13.52 12.69
CA PHE A 679 -15.25 13.23 13.38
C PHE A 679 -15.38 13.56 14.87
N ALA A 680 -15.44 12.54 15.74
CA ALA A 680 -15.58 12.71 17.20
C ALA A 680 -14.43 13.49 17.87
N ALA A 681 -13.25 13.50 17.24
CA ALA A 681 -12.08 14.24 17.73
C ALA A 681 -11.94 15.63 17.11
N ALA A 682 -12.82 16.01 16.17
CA ALA A 682 -12.78 17.35 15.58
C ALA A 682 -13.33 18.39 16.57
N PRO A 683 -12.71 19.56 16.68
CA PRO A 683 -13.29 20.64 17.47
C PRO A 683 -14.58 21.14 16.81
N ASP A 684 -15.50 21.67 17.63
CA ASP A 684 -16.68 22.37 17.13
C ASP A 684 -16.26 23.52 16.21
N ASP A 685 -17.04 23.74 15.18
CA ASP A 685 -16.78 24.73 14.16
C ASP A 685 -17.94 25.75 14.11
N ALA A 686 -17.62 27.03 14.03
CA ALA A 686 -18.60 28.10 13.93
C ALA A 686 -18.14 29.16 12.93
N GLY A 687 -19.08 29.75 12.22
CA GLY A 687 -18.77 30.77 11.23
C GLY A 687 -19.99 31.55 10.80
N GLY A 688 -19.73 32.58 9.98
CA GLY A 688 -20.77 33.39 9.40
C GLY A 688 -20.39 33.87 8.01
N ALA A 689 -21.39 34.13 7.20
CA ALA A 689 -21.24 34.72 5.89
C ALA A 689 -22.31 35.75 5.61
N VAL A 690 -21.92 36.82 4.90
CA VAL A 690 -22.81 37.82 4.38
C VAL A 690 -22.64 37.89 2.87
N ARG A 691 -23.74 37.91 2.15
CA ARG A 691 -23.76 38.03 0.69
C ARG A 691 -24.75 39.11 0.28
N TRP A 692 -24.31 40.00 -0.57
CA TRP A 692 -25.19 40.94 -1.25
C TRP A 692 -25.01 40.81 -2.77
N THR A 693 -26.11 40.73 -3.49
CA THR A 693 -26.12 40.59 -4.94
C THR A 693 -27.01 41.69 -5.53
N ALA A 694 -26.39 42.67 -6.17
CA ALA A 694 -27.11 43.71 -6.90
C ALA A 694 -27.50 43.21 -8.30
N GLY A 695 -28.69 43.49 -8.74
CA GLY A 695 -29.09 43.45 -10.14
C GLY A 695 -28.77 44.81 -10.79
N PHE A 696 -27.94 44.82 -11.79
CA PHE A 696 -27.68 46.04 -12.59
C PHE A 696 -28.49 45.99 -13.85
#